data_480a2bc9edaef4af8608c99ba95452fd
#
_entry.id   480a2bc9edaef4af8608c99ba95452fd
#
_cell.length_a   1.000
_cell.length_b   1.000
_cell.length_c   1.000
_cell.angle_alpha   90.00
_cell.angle_beta   90.00
_cell.angle_gamma   90.00
#
_symmetry.space_group_name_H-M   'P 1'
#
loop_
_entity.id
_entity.type
_entity.pdbx_description
1 polymer ?
#
loop_
_entity_poly.entity_id
_entity_poly.type
_entity_poly.pdbx_seq_one_letter_code
_entity_poly.pdbx_strand_id
1 'polypeptide(L)'
;MKSLQTEKQFSYKGLLYKLAIFVVTVCVIVYFLPREGRFNYQFDINKPWKYGLLQASFDFPIYKDDAEVQREQDSIMRLYSPYYQMDKTVADRMIQQFKKAYTDSLHRIIPAPAYQHHIERLLKLVYEKGVFAPNDWEKLRKDSVRSIQLVDKNTANQVDVSDLYSFKTAYETLIYSDTVHYHRLLLQRCNLNEYIAPNLSYDASKSEAAKQDLLSDLSWANGFVMNGQKIIDRGEIIDSHTYNILKSLEKEWNKRSETVTEKRLTLLGQTLFVALLIGCFMIYLDLFRNDYYKKHRTLALLFVIIVAFPVLSSVMVEHAFMSVYIVPFAMIPLIIRIFLDSRTAFVAHIITILLCSICLRTPHEFILLQTAAGMAGIYSLRELSQRSQLLRSALIVACTYALMYLALDLIHVSDVAQLSTHMYVNFIINGMLLLFTYPLLFILEKMFGFTSNVTLVELSNINNKLMREMSEVAPGTFQHSLQLANLTAAAGNRIGANSQLVRTGAMYHDIGKMLNPAFFTENQSGVNPHDQLSYKQSAQIVISHVTDGMRLADKHDLPQVIKDFICTHHGKGLTKYFYISYQNEHPGEEVDKEAFRYPGPNPFTKEQAILMMADSVEAASRSLAEYTEESISALVEKIIDSQVQDGYFKECPITFKDIATVKAVFKEKLKTMYHTRISYPELKK
;
A
#
# COMPACT_ATOMS: atom_id res chain seq x y z
N MET A 1 -33.69 5.68 -49.94
CA MET A 1 -33.27 4.44 -49.32
C MET A 1 -31.79 4.27 -49.56
N LYS A 2 -30.94 4.79 -48.66
CA LYS A 2 -29.56 4.39 -48.48
C LYS A 2 -29.40 4.19 -47.00
N SER A 3 -29.14 2.97 -46.67
CA SER A 3 -29.13 2.33 -45.38
C SER A 3 -28.25 3.02 -44.34
N LEU A 4 -28.80 3.15 -43.17
CA LEU A 4 -28.11 3.21 -41.89
C LEU A 4 -27.15 1.99 -41.71
N GLN A 5 -25.97 2.12 -42.18
CA GLN A 5 -24.83 1.35 -41.74
C GLN A 5 -23.92 2.32 -40.99
N THR A 6 -24.24 2.60 -39.71
CA THR A 6 -23.23 2.95 -38.74
C THR A 6 -22.40 1.72 -38.51
N GLU A 7 -21.39 1.52 -39.34
CA GLU A 7 -20.28 0.64 -39.04
C GLU A 7 -19.70 1.03 -37.67
N LYS A 8 -19.92 0.16 -36.69
CA LYS A 8 -19.10 0.10 -35.51
C LYS A 8 -17.67 -0.16 -36.01
N GLN A 9 -16.91 0.87 -36.31
CA GLN A 9 -15.46 0.75 -36.44
C GLN A 9 -14.95 0.20 -35.11
N PHE A 10 -14.74 -1.12 -35.09
CA PHE A 10 -14.01 -1.79 -34.04
C PHE A 10 -12.62 -1.18 -34.02
N SER A 11 -12.39 -0.25 -33.08
CA SER A 11 -11.05 0.31 -32.89
C SER A 11 -10.19 -0.81 -32.31
N TYR A 12 -9.43 -1.48 -33.16
CA TYR A 12 -8.46 -2.52 -32.77
C TYR A 12 -7.54 -2.04 -31.64
N LYS A 13 -7.19 -0.76 -31.62
CA LYS A 13 -6.41 -0.14 -30.55
C LYS A 13 -7.12 -0.18 -29.20
N GLY A 14 -8.42 0.09 -29.17
CA GLY A 14 -9.21 0.04 -27.94
C GLY A 14 -9.39 -1.38 -27.40
N LEU A 15 -9.55 -2.38 -28.28
CA LEU A 15 -9.62 -3.79 -27.89
C LEU A 15 -8.27 -4.28 -27.34
N LEU A 16 -7.19 -3.92 -28.03
CA LEU A 16 -5.83 -4.31 -27.62
C LEU A 16 -5.46 -3.72 -26.24
N TYR A 17 -5.85 -2.48 -25.98
CA TYR A 17 -5.64 -1.83 -24.67
C TYR A 17 -6.40 -2.58 -23.56
N LYS A 18 -7.65 -2.95 -23.77
CA LYS A 18 -8.45 -3.70 -22.80
C LYS A 18 -7.88 -5.09 -22.53
N LEU A 19 -7.46 -5.79 -23.59
CA LEU A 19 -6.79 -7.09 -23.47
C LEU A 19 -5.46 -6.96 -22.71
N ALA A 20 -4.68 -5.93 -23.01
CA ALA A 20 -3.43 -5.66 -22.30
C ALA A 20 -3.66 -5.42 -20.80
N ILE A 21 -4.65 -4.60 -20.43
CA ILE A 21 -5.00 -4.37 -19.01
C ILE A 21 -5.40 -5.71 -18.36
N PHE A 22 -6.24 -6.52 -19.01
CA PHE A 22 -6.65 -7.82 -18.49
C PHE A 22 -5.43 -8.71 -18.21
N VAL A 23 -4.59 -8.92 -19.21
CA VAL A 23 -3.40 -9.79 -19.09
C VAL A 23 -2.44 -9.27 -18.04
N VAL A 24 -2.11 -7.98 -18.05
CA VAL A 24 -1.20 -7.37 -17.06
C VAL A 24 -1.76 -7.52 -15.65
N THR A 25 -3.06 -7.26 -15.46
CA THR A 25 -3.71 -7.40 -14.15
C THR A 25 -3.62 -8.83 -13.62
N VAL A 26 -3.96 -9.81 -14.46
CA VAL A 26 -3.88 -11.24 -14.09
C VAL A 26 -2.43 -11.63 -13.77
N CYS A 27 -1.49 -11.26 -14.62
CA CYS A 27 -0.07 -11.57 -14.42
C CYS A 27 0.49 -10.96 -13.13
N VAL A 28 0.19 -9.68 -12.86
CA VAL A 28 0.68 -9.00 -11.66
C VAL A 28 0.11 -9.64 -10.40
N ILE A 29 -1.21 -9.84 -10.34
CA ILE A 29 -1.84 -10.44 -9.15
C ILE A 29 -1.28 -11.84 -8.92
N VAL A 30 -1.26 -12.71 -9.95
CA VAL A 30 -0.77 -14.09 -9.84
C VAL A 30 0.72 -14.15 -9.49
N TYR A 31 1.51 -13.19 -9.94
CA TYR A 31 2.94 -13.12 -9.59
C TYR A 31 3.15 -12.96 -8.08
N PHE A 32 2.35 -12.11 -7.43
CA PHE A 32 2.44 -11.84 -5.99
C PHE A 32 1.66 -12.82 -5.12
N LEU A 33 0.76 -13.65 -5.69
CA LEU A 33 0.04 -14.63 -4.89
C LEU A 33 0.99 -15.68 -4.29
N PRO A 34 0.83 -16.03 -3.01
CA PRO A 34 1.63 -17.06 -2.38
C PRO A 34 1.41 -18.40 -3.09
N ARG A 35 2.50 -19.08 -3.40
CA ARG A 35 2.51 -20.32 -4.21
C ARG A 35 2.62 -21.59 -3.38
N GLU A 36 2.81 -21.45 -2.07
CA GLU A 36 2.97 -22.58 -1.19
C GLU A 36 1.61 -23.17 -0.80
N GLY A 37 1.48 -24.50 -0.87
CA GLY A 37 0.36 -25.23 -0.31
C GLY A 37 0.37 -25.08 1.22
N ARG A 38 -0.49 -24.22 1.74
CA ARG A 38 -0.48 -23.87 3.16
C ARG A 38 -1.09 -24.97 4.00
N PHE A 39 -0.41 -25.27 5.10
CA PHE A 39 -1.02 -25.99 6.19
C PHE A 39 -2.15 -25.15 6.80
N ASN A 40 -3.40 -25.55 6.57
CA ASN A 40 -4.58 -24.71 6.83
C ASN A 40 -5.10 -24.77 8.29
N TYR A 41 -4.37 -25.38 9.20
CA TYR A 41 -4.80 -25.52 10.58
C TYR A 41 -4.14 -24.49 11.49
N GLN A 42 -4.94 -23.82 12.32
CA GLN A 42 -4.45 -22.97 13.42
C GLN A 42 -4.56 -23.74 14.71
N PHE A 43 -3.48 -23.83 15.46
CA PHE A 43 -3.40 -24.57 16.70
C PHE A 43 -2.48 -23.89 17.69
N ASP A 44 -2.87 -23.92 18.94
CA ASP A 44 -2.10 -23.42 20.07
C ASP A 44 -2.07 -24.47 21.16
N ILE A 45 -0.98 -24.48 21.92
CA ILE A 45 -0.81 -25.38 23.05
C ILE A 45 -1.89 -25.12 24.13
N ASN A 46 -2.41 -26.15 24.74
CA ASN A 46 -3.49 -26.14 25.76
C ASN A 46 -4.86 -25.62 25.25
N LYS A 47 -5.05 -25.51 23.93
CA LYS A 47 -6.37 -25.21 23.36
C LYS A 47 -7.01 -26.44 22.73
N PRO A 48 -8.35 -26.53 22.71
CA PRO A 48 -9.03 -27.62 22.04
C PRO A 48 -8.89 -27.52 20.53
N TRP A 49 -8.71 -28.66 19.86
CA TRP A 49 -8.69 -28.76 18.41
C TRP A 49 -10.06 -28.45 17.83
N LYS A 50 -10.14 -27.42 16.99
CA LYS A 50 -11.40 -26.86 16.45
C LYS A 50 -11.89 -27.56 15.18
N TYR A 51 -11.04 -28.35 14.53
CA TYR A 51 -11.32 -28.98 13.24
C TYR A 51 -11.76 -30.44 13.43
N GLY A 52 -12.15 -31.11 12.34
CA GLY A 52 -12.46 -32.53 12.38
C GLY A 52 -11.24 -33.42 12.62
N LEU A 53 -11.45 -34.76 12.54
CA LEU A 53 -10.37 -35.73 12.63
C LEU A 53 -9.22 -35.42 11.68
N LEU A 54 -8.02 -35.24 12.23
CA LEU A 54 -6.79 -35.06 11.46
C LEU A 54 -6.00 -36.37 11.47
N GLN A 55 -5.75 -36.92 10.29
CA GLN A 55 -4.88 -38.05 10.05
C GLN A 55 -3.68 -37.65 9.24
N ALA A 56 -2.55 -38.31 9.46
CA ALA A 56 -1.36 -38.08 8.65
C ALA A 56 -1.61 -38.54 7.21
N SER A 57 -1.37 -37.66 6.26
CA SER A 57 -1.50 -37.96 4.82
C SER A 57 -0.23 -38.58 4.23
N PHE A 58 0.84 -38.64 4.99
CA PHE A 58 2.15 -39.19 4.64
C PHE A 58 2.98 -39.46 5.90
N ASP A 59 4.03 -40.26 5.76
CA ASP A 59 4.99 -40.51 6.84
C ASP A 59 5.87 -39.25 7.05
N PHE A 60 6.03 -38.86 8.32
CA PHE A 60 6.90 -37.72 8.64
C PHE A 60 7.53 -37.87 10.03
N PRO A 61 8.75 -37.32 10.23
CA PRO A 61 9.42 -37.31 11.53
C PRO A 61 8.82 -36.25 12.46
N ILE A 62 8.78 -36.57 13.74
CA ILE A 62 8.45 -35.61 14.80
C ILE A 62 9.74 -34.89 15.18
N TYR A 63 9.90 -33.63 14.72
CA TYR A 63 11.05 -32.83 15.04
C TYR A 63 11.11 -32.47 16.52
N LYS A 64 12.32 -32.54 17.09
CA LYS A 64 12.57 -32.02 18.44
C LYS A 64 12.45 -30.50 18.43
N ASP A 65 12.10 -29.90 19.56
CA ASP A 65 12.13 -28.46 19.75
C ASP A 65 13.59 -27.97 19.78
N ASP A 66 13.82 -26.78 19.24
CA ASP A 66 15.19 -26.20 19.17
C ASP A 66 15.86 -26.14 20.56
N ALA A 67 15.06 -25.89 21.61
CA ALA A 67 15.56 -25.91 23.00
C ALA A 67 15.92 -27.31 23.49
N GLU A 68 15.28 -28.37 23.00
CA GLU A 68 15.59 -29.76 23.33
C GLU A 68 16.86 -30.20 22.60
N VAL A 69 16.95 -29.89 21.31
CA VAL A 69 18.16 -30.13 20.50
C VAL A 69 19.38 -29.45 21.11
N GLN A 70 19.25 -28.19 21.53
CA GLN A 70 20.33 -27.45 22.16
C GLN A 70 20.77 -28.10 23.48
N ARG A 71 19.85 -28.52 24.32
CA ARG A 71 20.17 -29.23 25.59
C ARG A 71 20.90 -30.54 25.34
N GLU A 72 20.46 -31.32 24.35
CA GLU A 72 21.14 -32.57 23.98
C GLU A 72 22.53 -32.28 23.40
N GLN A 73 22.68 -31.29 22.54
CA GLN A 73 23.98 -30.84 22.04
C GLN A 73 24.92 -30.43 23.19
N ASP A 74 24.43 -29.63 24.11
CA ASP A 74 25.21 -29.20 25.27
C ASP A 74 25.60 -30.37 26.17
N SER A 75 24.70 -31.37 26.30
CA SER A 75 24.98 -32.61 27.07
C SER A 75 26.05 -33.44 26.39
N ILE A 76 25.97 -33.65 25.09
CA ILE A 76 26.95 -34.41 24.31
C ILE A 76 28.29 -33.68 24.29
N MET A 77 28.26 -32.33 24.14
CA MET A 77 29.49 -31.53 24.19
C MET A 77 30.23 -31.57 25.51
N ARG A 78 29.56 -31.91 26.64
CA ARG A 78 30.21 -32.17 27.92
C ARG A 78 31.03 -33.47 27.94
N LEU A 79 30.74 -34.40 27.08
CA LEU A 79 31.45 -35.67 26.91
C LEU A 79 32.59 -35.58 25.90
N TYR A 80 32.61 -34.44 25.16
CA TYR A 80 33.64 -34.21 24.15
C TYR A 80 35.01 -34.03 24.75
N SER A 81 36.01 -34.81 24.30
CA SER A 81 37.39 -34.72 24.67
C SER A 81 38.25 -34.41 23.45
N PRO A 82 38.85 -33.23 23.36
CA PRO A 82 39.67 -32.82 22.22
C PRO A 82 40.95 -33.65 22.11
N TYR A 83 41.42 -33.82 20.89
CA TYR A 83 42.62 -34.59 20.60
C TYR A 83 43.87 -33.70 20.66
N TYR A 84 44.87 -34.22 21.40
CA TYR A 84 46.23 -33.63 21.48
C TYR A 84 47.28 -34.65 21.12
N GLN A 85 48.26 -34.22 20.34
CA GLN A 85 49.41 -35.05 19.96
C GLN A 85 50.61 -34.73 20.84
N MET A 86 51.29 -35.77 21.36
CA MET A 86 52.50 -35.64 22.16
C MET A 86 53.76 -35.71 21.26
N ASP A 87 54.58 -34.68 21.29
CA ASP A 87 55.84 -34.63 20.64
C ASP A 87 56.98 -35.00 21.66
N LYS A 88 57.45 -36.23 21.55
CA LYS A 88 58.54 -36.74 22.39
C LYS A 88 59.91 -36.12 22.07
N THR A 89 60.10 -35.56 20.88
CA THR A 89 61.38 -34.94 20.48
C THR A 89 61.67 -33.67 21.29
N VAL A 90 60.64 -32.98 21.74
CA VAL A 90 60.73 -31.81 22.59
C VAL A 90 61.40 -32.17 23.93
N ALA A 91 61.02 -33.29 24.55
CA ALA A 91 61.58 -33.79 25.79
C ALA A 91 63.11 -34.00 25.66
N ASP A 92 63.49 -34.75 24.61
CA ASP A 92 64.94 -35.06 24.39
C ASP A 92 65.77 -33.79 24.13
N ARG A 93 65.20 -32.89 23.31
CA ARG A 93 65.84 -31.60 23.01
C ARG A 93 66.04 -30.74 24.27
N MET A 94 65.02 -30.58 25.07
CA MET A 94 65.10 -29.75 26.29
C MET A 94 65.96 -30.35 27.35
N ILE A 95 65.94 -31.68 27.54
CA ILE A 95 66.80 -32.38 28.47
C ILE A 95 68.28 -32.26 28.04
N GLN A 96 68.58 -32.42 26.74
CA GLN A 96 69.96 -32.24 26.21
C GLN A 96 70.43 -30.78 26.38
N GLN A 97 69.53 -29.82 26.11
CA GLN A 97 69.84 -28.41 26.31
C GLN A 97 70.15 -28.11 27.78
N PHE A 98 69.41 -28.67 28.70
CA PHE A 98 69.67 -28.55 30.13
C PHE A 98 71.04 -29.19 30.48
N LYS A 99 71.35 -30.41 30.00
CA LYS A 99 72.64 -31.07 30.21
C LYS A 99 73.85 -30.21 29.76
N LYS A 100 73.74 -29.65 28.56
CA LYS A 100 74.78 -28.76 28.03
C LYS A 100 74.91 -27.51 28.89
N ALA A 101 73.83 -26.86 29.23
CA ALA A 101 73.82 -25.68 30.08
C ALA A 101 74.37 -25.97 31.50
N TYR A 102 74.12 -27.19 32.01
CA TYR A 102 74.68 -27.61 33.25
C TYR A 102 76.27 -27.68 33.17
N THR A 103 76.79 -28.27 32.13
CA THR A 103 78.23 -28.37 31.89
C THR A 103 78.84 -27.00 31.64
N ASP A 104 78.16 -26.10 30.91
CA ASP A 104 78.77 -24.79 30.53
C ASP A 104 78.70 -23.75 31.66
N SER A 105 77.65 -23.72 32.48
CA SER A 105 77.46 -22.61 33.42
C SER A 105 76.79 -22.98 34.76
N LEU A 106 75.74 -23.87 34.74
CA LEU A 106 74.89 -24.09 35.91
C LEU A 106 75.59 -24.87 37.02
N HIS A 107 76.72 -25.64 36.73
CA HIS A 107 77.49 -26.33 37.70
C HIS A 107 78.09 -25.38 38.72
N ARG A 108 78.26 -24.08 38.38
CA ARG A 108 78.77 -23.04 39.32
C ARG A 108 77.70 -22.64 40.35
N ILE A 109 76.45 -22.78 40.02
CA ILE A 109 75.32 -22.44 40.91
C ILE A 109 74.91 -23.67 41.73
N ILE A 110 74.89 -24.84 41.08
CA ILE A 110 74.51 -26.15 41.68
C ILE A 110 75.61 -27.17 41.45
N PRO A 111 76.69 -27.13 42.22
CA PRO A 111 77.87 -27.93 41.96
C PRO A 111 77.74 -29.42 42.23
N ALA A 112 76.72 -29.83 43.01
CA ALA A 112 76.49 -31.24 43.32
C ALA A 112 75.80 -31.97 42.20
N PRO A 113 76.37 -33.07 41.62
CA PRO A 113 75.73 -33.83 40.53
C PRO A 113 74.31 -34.36 40.85
N ALA A 114 74.02 -34.50 42.13
CA ALA A 114 72.68 -34.91 42.59
C ALA A 114 71.58 -33.93 42.11
N TYR A 115 71.84 -32.61 42.03
CA TYR A 115 70.90 -31.65 41.50
C TYR A 115 70.67 -31.86 40.02
N GLN A 116 71.69 -32.14 39.23
CA GLN A 116 71.56 -32.42 37.82
C GLN A 116 70.62 -33.62 37.59
N HIS A 117 70.92 -34.75 38.27
CA HIS A 117 70.09 -35.97 38.12
C HIS A 117 68.65 -35.76 38.61
N HIS A 118 68.48 -34.97 39.65
CA HIS A 118 67.12 -34.64 40.13
C HIS A 118 66.36 -33.83 39.14
N ILE A 119 66.92 -32.77 38.57
CA ILE A 119 66.24 -31.95 37.57
C ILE A 119 65.96 -32.73 36.29
N GLU A 120 66.96 -33.53 35.84
CA GLU A 120 66.72 -34.41 34.64
C GLU A 120 65.57 -35.39 34.85
N ARG A 121 65.48 -36.01 36.01
CA ARG A 121 64.40 -36.92 36.37
C ARG A 121 63.06 -36.18 36.39
N LEU A 122 62.98 -35.01 36.96
CA LEU A 122 61.77 -34.20 36.99
C LEU A 122 61.35 -33.71 35.60
N LEU A 123 62.37 -33.23 34.83
CA LEU A 123 62.02 -32.86 33.42
C LEU A 123 61.50 -34.04 32.65
N LYS A 124 62.06 -35.22 32.80
CA LYS A 124 61.60 -36.42 32.16
C LYS A 124 60.14 -36.76 32.59
N LEU A 125 59.84 -36.68 33.87
CA LEU A 125 58.51 -36.92 34.44
C LEU A 125 57.50 -35.90 33.94
N VAL A 126 57.88 -34.62 33.87
CA VAL A 126 57.02 -33.53 33.36
C VAL A 126 56.71 -33.73 31.88
N TYR A 127 57.68 -34.11 31.05
CA TYR A 127 57.49 -34.35 29.63
C TYR A 127 56.81 -35.67 29.32
N GLU A 128 56.95 -36.70 30.15
CA GLU A 128 56.20 -37.95 30.04
C GLU A 128 54.71 -37.77 30.30
N LYS A 129 54.37 -36.86 31.21
CA LYS A 129 52.94 -36.48 31.40
C LYS A 129 52.46 -35.54 30.32
N GLY A 130 53.21 -34.55 29.93
CA GLY A 130 52.89 -33.58 28.91
C GLY A 130 52.69 -32.18 29.44
N VAL A 131 53.15 -31.19 28.66
CA VAL A 131 53.10 -29.77 28.97
C VAL A 131 52.28 -29.04 27.88
N PHE A 132 51.27 -28.35 28.29
CA PHE A 132 50.47 -27.53 27.38
C PHE A 132 51.12 -26.19 27.05
N ALA A 133 50.81 -25.67 25.84
CA ALA A 133 51.01 -24.26 25.54
C ALA A 133 50.09 -23.39 26.44
N PRO A 134 50.53 -22.20 26.88
CA PRO A 134 49.72 -21.35 27.75
C PRO A 134 48.35 -21.03 27.20
N ASN A 135 48.24 -20.74 25.88
CA ASN A 135 47.00 -20.44 25.21
C ASN A 135 46.03 -21.64 25.19
N ASP A 136 46.55 -22.86 25.01
CA ASP A 136 45.70 -24.08 24.97
C ASP A 136 45.20 -24.43 26.36
N TRP A 137 46.05 -24.26 27.39
CA TRP A 137 45.68 -24.43 28.77
C TRP A 137 44.52 -23.50 29.19
N GLU A 138 44.61 -22.21 28.80
CA GLU A 138 43.55 -21.22 29.09
C GLU A 138 42.23 -21.57 28.38
N LYS A 139 42.30 -22.03 27.13
CA LYS A 139 41.11 -22.50 26.39
C LYS A 139 40.44 -23.70 27.07
N LEU A 140 41.20 -24.74 27.39
CA LEU A 140 40.66 -25.93 28.05
C LEU A 140 39.99 -25.60 29.38
N ARG A 141 40.59 -24.66 30.13
CA ARG A 141 40.02 -24.20 31.41
C ARG A 141 38.75 -23.39 31.23
N LYS A 142 38.73 -22.48 30.22
CA LYS A 142 37.53 -21.66 29.88
C LYS A 142 36.36 -22.55 29.44
N ASP A 143 36.67 -23.54 28.62
CA ASP A 143 35.68 -24.45 28.07
C ASP A 143 35.34 -25.58 29.05
N SER A 144 35.89 -25.57 30.25
CA SER A 144 35.67 -26.55 31.32
C SER A 144 35.88 -28.01 30.89
N VAL A 145 36.83 -28.24 29.97
CA VAL A 145 37.18 -29.57 29.48
C VAL A 145 37.89 -30.34 30.59
N ARG A 146 37.36 -31.54 30.95
CA ARG A 146 37.90 -32.38 32.03
C ARG A 146 38.95 -33.37 31.54
N SER A 147 38.79 -33.90 30.33
CA SER A 147 39.70 -34.89 29.77
C SER A 147 40.02 -34.56 28.30
N ILE A 148 41.17 -35.03 27.86
CA ILE A 148 41.63 -34.96 26.48
C ILE A 148 41.94 -36.36 25.94
N GLN A 149 41.93 -36.49 24.61
CA GLN A 149 42.44 -37.70 23.95
C GLN A 149 43.94 -37.44 23.56
N LEU A 150 44.81 -38.08 24.31
CA LEU A 150 46.24 -37.96 24.05
C LEU A 150 46.68 -39.01 23.04
N VAL A 151 47.12 -38.56 21.87
CA VAL A 151 47.58 -39.40 20.75
C VAL A 151 49.08 -39.62 20.88
N ASP A 152 49.46 -40.87 21.12
CA ASP A 152 50.87 -41.30 21.03
C ASP A 152 50.98 -42.32 19.88
N LYS A 153 51.67 -41.95 18.81
CA LYS A 153 51.77 -42.72 17.57
C LYS A 153 50.42 -43.07 16.98
N ASN A 154 49.91 -44.29 17.23
CA ASN A 154 48.64 -44.80 16.68
C ASN A 154 47.60 -45.13 17.77
N THR A 155 47.85 -44.83 19.02
CA THR A 155 46.91 -45.02 20.14
C THR A 155 46.45 -43.69 20.69
N ALA A 156 45.17 -43.57 20.95
CA ALA A 156 44.58 -42.44 21.66
C ALA A 156 44.10 -42.93 23.02
N ASN A 157 44.62 -42.28 24.07
CA ASN A 157 44.25 -42.57 25.45
C ASN A 157 43.56 -41.36 26.07
N GLN A 158 42.47 -41.61 26.76
CA GLN A 158 41.82 -40.51 27.51
C GLN A 158 42.65 -40.19 28.77
N VAL A 159 42.98 -38.95 28.96
CA VAL A 159 43.77 -38.47 30.10
C VAL A 159 43.08 -37.27 30.71
N ASP A 160 42.98 -37.22 32.02
CA ASP A 160 42.43 -36.04 32.72
C ASP A 160 43.38 -34.85 32.62
N VAL A 161 42.78 -33.68 32.34
CA VAL A 161 43.58 -32.42 32.22
C VAL A 161 44.31 -32.09 33.54
N SER A 162 43.77 -32.52 34.69
CA SER A 162 44.41 -32.39 36.00
C SER A 162 45.73 -33.14 36.15
N ASP A 163 45.91 -34.23 35.37
CA ASP A 163 47.14 -35.05 35.42
C ASP A 163 48.28 -34.50 34.55
N LEU A 164 47.97 -33.50 33.76
CA LEU A 164 48.88 -32.88 32.80
C LEU A 164 49.41 -31.55 33.34
N TYR A 165 50.49 -31.09 32.79
CA TYR A 165 51.13 -29.88 33.26
C TYR A 165 50.82 -28.65 32.40
N SER A 166 50.45 -27.54 33.06
CA SER A 166 50.64 -26.22 32.48
C SER A 166 52.08 -25.79 32.59
N PHE A 167 52.49 -24.77 31.84
CA PHE A 167 53.82 -24.20 31.97
C PHE A 167 54.15 -23.80 33.42
N LYS A 168 53.16 -23.24 34.14
CA LYS A 168 53.30 -22.83 35.53
C LYS A 168 53.43 -24.04 36.47
N THR A 169 52.56 -25.03 36.36
CA THR A 169 52.62 -26.22 37.24
C THR A 169 53.82 -27.07 36.95
N ALA A 170 54.36 -27.15 35.74
CA ALA A 170 55.64 -27.77 35.40
C ALA A 170 56.77 -27.09 36.09
N TYR A 171 56.80 -25.75 36.01
CA TYR A 171 57.89 -24.99 36.75
C TYR A 171 57.77 -25.16 38.25
N GLU A 172 56.59 -25.10 38.81
CA GLU A 172 56.36 -25.35 40.24
C GLU A 172 56.85 -26.74 40.67
N THR A 173 56.62 -27.75 39.87
CA THR A 173 57.06 -29.12 40.11
C THR A 173 58.58 -29.21 40.15
N LEU A 174 59.26 -28.53 39.22
CA LEU A 174 60.73 -28.51 39.21
C LEU A 174 61.35 -27.82 40.46
N ILE A 175 60.64 -26.88 41.05
CA ILE A 175 61.13 -26.09 42.18
C ILE A 175 60.72 -26.66 43.54
N TYR A 176 59.49 -27.23 43.61
CA TYR A 176 58.85 -27.55 44.90
C TYR A 176 58.71 -29.05 45.19
N SER A 177 59.10 -29.94 44.28
CA SER A 177 58.87 -31.39 44.46
C SER A 177 59.63 -32.01 45.59
N ASP A 178 60.85 -31.53 45.93
CA ASP A 178 61.64 -32.00 47.02
C ASP A 178 62.46 -30.84 47.60
N THR A 179 61.87 -30.11 48.53
CA THR A 179 62.50 -28.96 49.21
C THR A 179 63.28 -29.35 50.43
N VAL A 180 63.22 -30.63 50.82
CA VAL A 180 63.99 -31.14 51.94
C VAL A 180 65.45 -31.45 51.56
N HIS A 181 65.67 -32.05 50.41
CA HIS A 181 66.96 -32.45 49.93
C HIS A 181 67.64 -31.42 48.99
N TYR A 182 66.85 -30.56 48.34
CA TYR A 182 67.29 -29.61 47.32
C TYR A 182 66.84 -28.17 47.66
N HIS A 183 67.84 -27.27 47.77
CA HIS A 183 67.62 -25.88 48.19
C HIS A 183 66.84 -25.10 47.09
N ARG A 184 65.64 -24.70 47.38
CA ARG A 184 64.70 -23.95 46.47
C ARG A 184 65.37 -22.72 45.84
N LEU A 185 66.15 -21.91 46.65
CA LEU A 185 66.75 -20.68 46.15
C LEU A 185 67.84 -20.96 45.09
N LEU A 186 68.50 -22.08 45.16
CA LEU A 186 69.48 -22.51 44.18
C LEU A 186 68.75 -22.94 42.86
N LEU A 187 67.65 -23.71 42.95
CA LEU A 187 66.83 -24.10 41.79
C LEU A 187 66.21 -22.89 41.08
N GLN A 188 65.77 -21.90 41.83
CA GLN A 188 65.22 -20.66 41.24
C GLN A 188 66.30 -19.85 40.49
N ARG A 189 67.55 -19.83 40.92
CA ARG A 189 68.66 -19.16 40.24
C ARG A 189 69.10 -19.83 38.93
N CYS A 190 68.66 -21.08 38.69
CA CYS A 190 68.99 -21.84 37.48
C CYS A 190 68.11 -21.55 36.30
N ASN A 191 67.11 -20.60 36.33
CA ASN A 191 66.18 -20.25 35.27
C ASN A 191 65.60 -21.49 34.62
N LEU A 192 65.08 -22.46 35.40
CA LEU A 192 64.55 -23.75 34.91
C LEU A 192 63.42 -23.61 33.96
N ASN A 193 62.74 -22.45 33.90
CA ASN A 193 61.69 -22.11 32.94
C ASN A 193 62.21 -22.16 31.48
N GLU A 194 63.47 -21.94 31.20
CA GLU A 194 64.07 -22.00 29.87
C GLU A 194 64.09 -23.42 29.27
N TYR A 195 64.00 -24.43 30.15
CA TYR A 195 63.99 -25.86 29.77
C TYR A 195 62.64 -26.48 29.80
N ILE A 196 61.54 -25.65 29.90
CA ILE A 196 60.14 -26.06 29.78
C ILE A 196 59.61 -25.54 28.47
N ALA A 197 59.20 -26.41 27.58
CA ALA A 197 58.54 -26.09 26.33
C ALA A 197 57.29 -26.94 26.18
N PRO A 198 56.24 -26.45 25.55
CA PRO A 198 55.07 -27.25 25.32
C PRO A 198 55.39 -28.42 24.39
N ASN A 199 54.99 -29.63 24.76
CA ASN A 199 55.11 -30.84 23.97
C ASN A 199 53.76 -31.46 23.61
N LEU A 200 52.66 -30.80 23.99
CA LEU A 200 51.31 -31.13 23.60
C LEU A 200 50.83 -30.14 22.55
N SER A 201 50.44 -30.62 21.37
CA SER A 201 49.90 -29.81 20.29
C SER A 201 48.46 -30.24 20.00
N TYR A 202 47.56 -29.27 19.86
CA TYR A 202 46.16 -29.52 19.50
C TYR A 202 46.04 -30.07 18.07
N ASP A 203 45.40 -31.24 17.91
CA ASP A 203 45.10 -31.84 16.61
C ASP A 203 43.69 -31.38 16.14
N ALA A 204 43.65 -30.29 15.39
CA ALA A 204 42.42 -29.70 14.92
C ALA A 204 41.60 -30.64 14.02
N SER A 205 42.27 -31.43 13.18
CA SER A 205 41.63 -32.34 12.23
C SER A 205 40.86 -33.46 12.94
N LYS A 206 41.54 -34.16 13.89
CA LYS A 206 40.92 -35.22 14.65
C LYS A 206 39.89 -34.71 15.65
N SER A 207 40.14 -33.55 16.26
CA SER A 207 39.21 -32.95 17.20
C SER A 207 37.91 -32.54 16.52
N GLU A 208 37.97 -31.89 15.36
CA GLU A 208 36.77 -31.50 14.61
C GLU A 208 36.02 -32.70 14.02
N ALA A 209 36.73 -33.71 13.51
CA ALA A 209 36.13 -34.95 13.04
C ALA A 209 35.35 -35.65 14.18
N ALA A 210 35.98 -35.79 15.36
CA ALA A 210 35.33 -36.43 16.52
C ALA A 210 34.13 -35.60 17.04
N LYS A 211 34.20 -34.27 16.95
CA LYS A 211 33.09 -33.40 17.30
C LYS A 211 31.93 -33.57 16.32
N GLN A 212 32.23 -33.60 15.04
CA GLN A 212 31.20 -33.84 14.01
C GLN A 212 30.55 -35.23 14.13
N ASP A 213 31.37 -36.25 14.45
CA ASP A 213 30.88 -37.59 14.67
C ASP A 213 29.90 -37.68 15.87
N LEU A 214 30.24 -37.05 16.99
CA LEU A 214 29.37 -36.95 18.16
C LEU A 214 28.09 -36.18 17.87
N LEU A 215 28.15 -35.13 17.03
CA LEU A 215 26.98 -34.34 16.65
C LEU A 215 26.12 -35.07 15.60
N SER A 216 26.72 -35.92 14.76
CA SER A 216 26.00 -36.71 13.75
C SER A 216 25.14 -37.83 14.36
N ASP A 217 25.51 -38.32 15.51
CA ASP A 217 24.74 -39.33 16.25
C ASP A 217 23.49 -38.73 16.93
N LEU A 218 23.34 -37.42 16.92
CA LEU A 218 22.23 -36.72 17.53
C LEU A 218 20.98 -36.88 16.67
N SER A 219 19.99 -37.62 17.18
CA SER A 219 18.70 -37.75 16.51
C SER A 219 17.94 -36.42 16.56
N TRP A 220 17.67 -35.84 15.40
CA TRP A 220 16.88 -34.61 15.24
C TRP A 220 15.36 -34.82 15.31
N ALA A 221 14.92 -36.10 15.51
CA ALA A 221 13.53 -36.47 15.60
C ALA A 221 13.27 -37.39 16.82
N ASN A 222 12.11 -37.21 17.47
CA ASN A 222 11.65 -37.99 18.62
C ASN A 222 10.75 -39.17 18.22
N GLY A 223 10.65 -39.48 16.93
CA GLY A 223 9.83 -40.53 16.38
C GLY A 223 9.28 -40.22 15.00
N PHE A 224 8.37 -41.07 14.52
CA PHE A 224 7.74 -40.91 13.21
C PHE A 224 6.23 -41.09 13.36
N VAL A 225 5.47 -40.35 12.57
CA VAL A 225 4.04 -40.52 12.37
C VAL A 225 3.83 -41.19 11.02
N MET A 226 3.10 -42.28 10.99
CA MET A 226 2.84 -43.06 9.78
C MET A 226 1.62 -42.52 9.03
N ASN A 227 1.60 -42.70 7.72
CA ASN A 227 0.45 -42.37 6.88
C ASN A 227 -0.82 -43.07 7.39
N GLY A 228 -1.94 -42.35 7.49
CA GLY A 228 -3.21 -42.84 8.04
C GLY A 228 -3.30 -42.82 9.57
N GLN A 229 -2.20 -42.56 10.28
CA GLN A 229 -2.21 -42.49 11.75
C GLN A 229 -3.03 -41.27 12.20
N LYS A 230 -3.91 -41.47 13.19
CA LYS A 230 -4.64 -40.38 13.84
C LYS A 230 -3.66 -39.47 14.59
N ILE A 231 -3.77 -38.15 14.35
CA ILE A 231 -2.99 -37.14 15.07
C ILE A 231 -3.83 -36.52 16.19
N ILE A 232 -5.02 -35.98 15.84
CA ILE A 232 -5.92 -35.33 16.80
C ILE A 232 -7.35 -35.32 16.26
N ASP A 233 -8.34 -35.32 17.17
CA ASP A 233 -9.75 -35.22 16.81
C ASP A 233 -10.40 -33.97 17.43
N ARG A 234 -11.58 -33.63 16.93
CA ARG A 234 -12.33 -32.44 17.35
C ARG A 234 -12.62 -32.49 18.87
N GLY A 235 -12.23 -31.39 19.54
CA GLY A 235 -12.42 -31.22 20.98
C GLY A 235 -11.29 -31.78 21.86
N GLU A 236 -10.32 -32.53 21.29
CA GLU A 236 -9.13 -32.96 22.03
C GLU A 236 -8.24 -31.76 22.34
N ILE A 237 -7.67 -31.72 23.55
CA ILE A 237 -6.75 -30.65 23.97
C ILE A 237 -5.38 -30.92 23.35
N ILE A 238 -4.80 -29.90 22.76
CA ILE A 238 -3.46 -29.93 22.16
C ILE A 238 -2.43 -29.89 23.30
N ASP A 239 -1.88 -31.03 23.68
CA ASP A 239 -0.76 -31.12 24.61
C ASP A 239 0.58 -30.80 23.91
N SER A 240 1.67 -30.73 24.65
CA SER A 240 2.99 -30.40 24.10
C SER A 240 3.46 -31.42 23.05
N HIS A 241 3.12 -32.69 23.23
CA HIS A 241 3.49 -33.74 22.28
C HIS A 241 2.72 -33.59 20.96
N THR A 242 1.41 -33.45 21.03
CA THR A 242 0.54 -33.23 19.87
C THR A 242 0.89 -31.92 19.15
N TYR A 243 1.25 -30.88 19.90
CA TYR A 243 1.72 -29.60 19.32
C TYR A 243 2.98 -29.81 18.47
N ASN A 244 3.97 -30.58 18.99
CA ASN A 244 5.19 -30.88 18.24
C ASN A 244 4.92 -31.72 16.99
N ILE A 245 3.96 -32.68 17.06
CA ILE A 245 3.51 -33.44 15.89
C ILE A 245 2.89 -32.52 14.85
N LEU A 246 1.99 -31.63 15.25
CA LEU A 246 1.32 -30.68 14.36
C LEU A 246 2.33 -29.70 13.71
N LYS A 247 3.29 -29.21 14.49
CA LYS A 247 4.35 -28.34 14.00
C LYS A 247 5.30 -29.06 13.02
N SER A 248 5.57 -30.34 13.31
CA SER A 248 6.36 -31.19 12.41
C SER A 248 5.62 -31.49 11.12
N LEU A 249 4.32 -31.76 11.20
CA LEU A 249 3.46 -31.92 10.04
C LEU A 249 3.42 -30.65 9.20
N GLU A 250 3.26 -29.47 9.81
CA GLU A 250 3.31 -28.17 9.12
C GLU A 250 4.63 -27.98 8.37
N LYS A 251 5.76 -28.28 9.02
CA LYS A 251 7.09 -28.16 8.43
C LYS A 251 7.28 -29.09 7.23
N GLU A 252 6.86 -30.35 7.36
CA GLU A 252 6.96 -31.33 6.27
C GLU A 252 5.95 -31.08 5.16
N TRP A 253 4.74 -30.59 5.51
CA TRP A 253 3.76 -30.16 4.52
C TRP A 253 4.32 -29.04 3.62
N ASN A 254 4.93 -28.05 4.25
CA ASN A 254 5.55 -26.94 3.54
C ASN A 254 6.71 -27.41 2.65
N LYS A 255 7.56 -28.34 3.12
CA LYS A 255 8.63 -28.93 2.30
C LYS A 255 8.13 -29.71 1.09
N ARG A 256 7.04 -30.49 1.26
CA ARG A 256 6.48 -31.36 0.21
C ARG A 256 5.69 -30.57 -0.82
N SER A 257 5.08 -29.42 -0.45
CA SER A 257 4.43 -28.52 -1.42
C SER A 257 5.42 -27.91 -2.41
N GLU A 258 6.68 -28.23 -2.31
CA GLU A 258 7.74 -27.79 -3.25
C GLU A 258 7.87 -28.60 -4.54
N THR A 259 7.07 -29.66 -4.76
CA THR A 259 7.15 -30.39 -6.01
C THR A 259 6.75 -29.51 -7.21
N VAL A 260 7.55 -29.58 -8.28
CA VAL A 260 7.38 -28.76 -9.50
C VAL A 260 5.98 -28.92 -10.11
N THR A 261 5.39 -30.12 -9.99
CA THR A 261 4.06 -30.42 -10.55
C THR A 261 2.95 -29.74 -9.74
N GLU A 262 3.03 -29.77 -8.42
CA GLU A 262 2.05 -29.12 -7.53
C GLU A 262 2.10 -27.59 -7.68
N LYS A 263 3.29 -27.01 -7.76
CA LYS A 263 3.47 -25.57 -8.06
C LYS A 263 2.82 -25.17 -9.38
N ARG A 264 2.91 -26.01 -10.42
CA ARG A 264 2.27 -25.73 -11.71
C ARG A 264 0.74 -25.79 -11.64
N LEU A 265 0.19 -26.79 -10.93
CA LEU A 265 -1.26 -26.91 -10.74
C LEU A 265 -1.82 -25.76 -9.90
N THR A 266 -1.12 -25.37 -8.83
CA THR A 266 -1.50 -24.21 -8.01
C THR A 266 -1.47 -22.92 -8.85
N LEU A 267 -0.42 -22.72 -9.65
CA LEU A 267 -0.31 -21.57 -10.55
C LEU A 267 -1.45 -21.53 -11.57
N LEU A 268 -1.80 -22.69 -12.14
CA LEU A 268 -2.91 -22.81 -13.09
C LEU A 268 -4.24 -22.44 -12.40
N GLY A 269 -4.49 -23.00 -11.21
CA GLY A 269 -5.69 -22.72 -10.41
C GLY A 269 -5.81 -21.22 -10.04
N GLN A 270 -4.72 -20.63 -9.55
CA GLN A 270 -4.65 -19.20 -9.24
C GLN A 270 -4.90 -18.34 -10.47
N THR A 271 -4.27 -18.68 -11.60
CA THR A 271 -4.46 -17.95 -12.86
C THR A 271 -5.91 -18.02 -13.33
N LEU A 272 -6.52 -19.22 -13.29
CA LEU A 272 -7.91 -19.41 -13.69
C LEU A 272 -8.87 -18.61 -12.79
N PHE A 273 -8.65 -18.66 -11.47
CA PHE A 273 -9.48 -17.96 -10.49
C PHE A 273 -9.41 -16.44 -10.68
N VAL A 274 -8.20 -15.87 -10.80
CA VAL A 274 -7.99 -14.44 -11.01
C VAL A 274 -8.56 -14.02 -12.36
N ALA A 275 -8.29 -14.78 -13.44
CA ALA A 275 -8.78 -14.47 -14.77
C ALA A 275 -10.32 -14.49 -14.82
N LEU A 276 -10.98 -15.41 -14.12
CA LEU A 276 -12.43 -15.50 -14.05
C LEU A 276 -13.02 -14.27 -13.34
N LEU A 277 -12.49 -13.88 -12.17
CA LEU A 277 -12.99 -12.72 -11.41
C LEU A 277 -12.78 -11.41 -12.19
N ILE A 278 -11.59 -11.21 -12.74
CA ILE A 278 -11.28 -10.03 -13.56
C ILE A 278 -12.11 -10.02 -14.84
N GLY A 279 -12.32 -11.18 -15.47
CA GLY A 279 -13.21 -11.34 -16.64
C GLY A 279 -14.65 -10.97 -16.31
N CYS A 280 -15.20 -11.47 -15.21
CA CYS A 280 -16.53 -11.07 -14.71
C CYS A 280 -16.64 -9.56 -14.50
N PHE A 281 -15.61 -8.93 -13.92
CA PHE A 281 -15.60 -7.48 -13.74
C PHE A 281 -15.59 -6.72 -15.08
N MET A 282 -14.80 -7.16 -16.04
CA MET A 282 -14.79 -6.56 -17.39
C MET A 282 -16.12 -6.72 -18.10
N ILE A 283 -16.76 -7.88 -18.00
CA ILE A 283 -18.10 -8.14 -18.56
C ILE A 283 -19.12 -7.23 -17.88
N TYR A 284 -19.07 -7.09 -16.56
CA TYR A 284 -19.92 -6.14 -15.84
C TYR A 284 -19.78 -4.71 -16.38
N LEU A 285 -18.54 -4.24 -16.57
CA LEU A 285 -18.30 -2.90 -17.11
C LEU A 285 -18.82 -2.75 -18.54
N ASP A 286 -18.62 -3.74 -19.40
CA ASP A 286 -19.10 -3.70 -20.79
C ASP A 286 -20.62 -3.68 -20.91
N LEU A 287 -21.30 -4.53 -20.12
CA LEU A 287 -22.76 -4.66 -20.18
C LEU A 287 -23.51 -3.54 -19.46
N PHE A 288 -23.04 -3.14 -18.26
CA PHE A 288 -23.78 -2.24 -17.39
C PHE A 288 -23.19 -0.84 -17.29
N ARG A 289 -21.89 -0.67 -17.57
CA ARG A 289 -21.17 0.61 -17.44
C ARG A 289 -20.27 0.86 -18.65
N ASN A 290 -20.85 0.77 -19.82
CA ASN A 290 -20.16 1.00 -21.09
C ASN A 290 -19.54 2.41 -21.17
N ASP A 291 -20.13 3.39 -20.47
CA ASP A 291 -19.60 4.74 -20.29
C ASP A 291 -18.21 4.76 -19.61
N TYR A 292 -17.97 3.89 -18.64
CA TYR A 292 -16.66 3.72 -17.99
C TYR A 292 -15.73 2.83 -18.80
N TYR A 293 -16.29 1.75 -19.38
CA TYR A 293 -15.52 0.79 -20.17
C TYR A 293 -14.87 1.39 -21.42
N LYS A 294 -15.45 2.45 -21.99
CA LYS A 294 -14.88 3.19 -23.13
C LYS A 294 -13.82 4.21 -22.74
N LYS A 295 -13.79 4.67 -21.50
CA LYS A 295 -12.84 5.69 -21.02
C LYS A 295 -11.59 5.05 -20.46
N HIS A 296 -10.46 5.13 -21.17
CA HIS A 296 -9.20 4.52 -20.77
C HIS A 296 -8.73 4.94 -19.36
N ARG A 297 -8.90 6.21 -18.98
CA ARG A 297 -8.52 6.73 -17.67
C ARG A 297 -9.34 6.10 -16.54
N THR A 298 -10.64 5.97 -16.73
CA THR A 298 -11.54 5.34 -15.75
C THR A 298 -11.19 3.85 -15.58
N LEU A 299 -10.97 3.15 -16.70
CA LEU A 299 -10.57 1.76 -16.68
C LEU A 299 -9.24 1.58 -15.92
N ALA A 300 -8.24 2.41 -16.23
CA ALA A 300 -6.94 2.37 -15.56
C ALA A 300 -7.06 2.62 -14.05
N LEU A 301 -7.84 3.61 -13.60
CA LEU A 301 -8.11 3.87 -12.19
C LEU A 301 -8.67 2.63 -11.47
N LEU A 302 -9.72 2.02 -12.04
CA LEU A 302 -10.36 0.85 -11.45
C LEU A 302 -9.38 -0.31 -11.30
N PHE A 303 -8.60 -0.60 -12.33
CA PHE A 303 -7.67 -1.71 -12.32
C PHE A 303 -6.44 -1.46 -11.43
N VAL A 304 -5.95 -0.23 -11.33
CA VAL A 304 -4.89 0.12 -10.37
C VAL A 304 -5.35 -0.15 -8.94
N ILE A 305 -6.57 0.25 -8.59
CA ILE A 305 -7.14 -0.01 -7.25
C ILE A 305 -7.32 -1.52 -7.02
N ILE A 306 -7.91 -2.25 -7.98
CA ILE A 306 -8.16 -3.69 -7.87
C ILE A 306 -6.85 -4.48 -7.74
N VAL A 307 -5.75 -4.05 -8.36
CA VAL A 307 -4.44 -4.71 -8.28
C VAL A 307 -3.72 -4.39 -6.97
N ALA A 308 -3.78 -3.13 -6.52
CA ALA A 308 -2.98 -2.65 -5.38
C ALA A 308 -3.28 -3.43 -4.08
N PHE A 309 -4.55 -3.71 -3.79
CA PHE A 309 -4.94 -4.36 -2.54
C PHE A 309 -4.60 -5.85 -2.47
N PRO A 310 -4.81 -6.68 -3.51
CA PRO A 310 -4.34 -8.06 -3.51
C PRO A 310 -2.82 -8.18 -3.42
N VAL A 311 -2.09 -7.31 -4.13
CA VAL A 311 -0.62 -7.28 -4.04
C VAL A 311 -0.18 -6.92 -2.61
N LEU A 312 -0.75 -5.87 -2.01
CA LEU A 312 -0.47 -5.49 -0.64
C LEU A 312 -0.78 -6.61 0.35
N SER A 313 -1.95 -7.24 0.20
CA SER A 313 -2.37 -8.36 1.06
C SER A 313 -1.44 -9.56 0.94
N SER A 314 -1.03 -9.92 -0.27
CA SER A 314 -0.09 -11.02 -0.53
C SER A 314 1.27 -10.76 0.12
N VAL A 315 1.83 -9.57 -0.07
CA VAL A 315 3.12 -9.18 0.54
C VAL A 315 3.05 -9.20 2.07
N MET A 316 1.96 -8.68 2.66
CA MET A 316 1.79 -8.70 4.12
C MET A 316 1.69 -10.11 4.68
N VAL A 317 1.02 -11.01 3.97
CA VAL A 317 0.88 -12.41 4.37
C VAL A 317 2.17 -13.18 4.21
N GLU A 318 2.92 -12.95 3.13
CA GLU A 318 4.18 -13.64 2.84
C GLU A 318 5.26 -13.29 3.88
N HIS A 319 5.39 -12.03 4.21
CA HIS A 319 6.41 -11.57 5.16
C HIS A 319 5.94 -11.56 6.62
N ALA A 320 4.71 -11.96 6.92
CA ALA A 320 4.11 -11.96 8.27
C ALA A 320 4.35 -10.64 9.05
N PHE A 321 4.45 -9.52 8.32
CA PHE A 321 4.85 -8.23 8.88
C PHE A 321 3.79 -7.64 9.82
N MET A 322 2.50 -7.73 9.40
CA MET A 322 1.35 -7.26 10.18
C MET A 322 0.09 -8.03 9.79
N SER A 323 -0.97 -7.89 10.59
CA SER A 323 -2.28 -8.45 10.26
C SER A 323 -2.88 -7.77 9.03
N VAL A 324 -3.40 -8.55 8.08
CA VAL A 324 -4.10 -8.03 6.88
C VAL A 324 -5.34 -7.20 7.26
N TYR A 325 -5.91 -7.41 8.44
CA TYR A 325 -7.06 -6.64 8.94
C TYR A 325 -6.74 -5.16 9.24
N ILE A 326 -5.46 -4.77 9.26
CA ILE A 326 -5.03 -3.37 9.34
C ILE A 326 -5.28 -2.62 8.02
N VAL A 327 -5.27 -3.33 6.89
CA VAL A 327 -5.46 -2.73 5.56
C VAL A 327 -6.87 -2.15 5.44
N PRO A 328 -7.02 -0.87 5.09
CA PRO A 328 -8.34 -0.22 5.01
C PRO A 328 -9.06 -0.56 3.70
N PHE A 329 -9.55 -1.79 3.56
CA PHE A 329 -10.25 -2.24 2.34
C PHE A 329 -11.50 -1.41 2.01
N ALA A 330 -12.16 -0.81 3.01
CA ALA A 330 -13.26 0.11 2.80
C ALA A 330 -12.86 1.38 2.02
N MET A 331 -11.55 1.66 1.90
CA MET A 331 -11.02 2.71 1.05
C MET A 331 -11.36 2.48 -0.44
N ILE A 332 -11.38 1.22 -0.88
CA ILE A 332 -11.71 0.84 -2.27
C ILE A 332 -13.07 1.40 -2.70
N PRO A 333 -14.18 1.00 -2.04
CA PRO A 333 -15.49 1.46 -2.46
C PRO A 333 -15.68 2.97 -2.18
N LEU A 334 -15.01 3.55 -1.18
CA LEU A 334 -15.07 4.99 -0.93
C LEU A 334 -14.47 5.78 -2.10
N ILE A 335 -13.27 5.44 -2.56
CA ILE A 335 -12.59 6.11 -3.68
C ILE A 335 -13.41 5.94 -4.96
N ILE A 336 -13.83 4.72 -5.27
CA ILE A 336 -14.58 4.46 -6.51
C ILE A 336 -15.91 5.22 -6.49
N ARG A 337 -16.61 5.29 -5.37
CA ARG A 337 -17.86 6.02 -5.23
C ARG A 337 -17.69 7.53 -5.42
N ILE A 338 -16.61 8.11 -4.93
CA ILE A 338 -16.34 9.54 -5.05
C ILE A 338 -16.14 9.95 -6.51
N PHE A 339 -15.48 9.13 -7.31
CA PHE A 339 -15.22 9.43 -8.72
C PHE A 339 -16.27 8.89 -9.69
N LEU A 340 -16.97 7.83 -9.32
CA LEU A 340 -17.88 7.11 -10.21
C LEU A 340 -19.26 6.95 -9.57
N ASP A 341 -19.62 5.73 -9.17
CA ASP A 341 -20.93 5.42 -8.58
C ASP A 341 -20.88 4.26 -7.58
N SER A 342 -21.96 4.15 -6.79
CA SER A 342 -22.07 3.17 -5.70
C SER A 342 -22.12 1.72 -6.19
N ARG A 343 -22.74 1.45 -7.38
CA ARG A 343 -22.87 0.09 -7.89
C ARG A 343 -21.51 -0.45 -8.34
N THR A 344 -20.78 0.35 -9.11
CA THR A 344 -19.41 0.00 -9.54
C THR A 344 -18.49 -0.11 -8.36
N ALA A 345 -18.62 0.77 -7.35
CA ALA A 345 -17.85 0.72 -6.10
C ALA A 345 -18.07 -0.61 -5.35
N PHE A 346 -19.32 -1.05 -5.22
CA PHE A 346 -19.63 -2.31 -4.55
C PHE A 346 -19.11 -3.52 -5.31
N VAL A 347 -19.33 -3.59 -6.63
CA VAL A 347 -18.85 -4.73 -7.45
C VAL A 347 -17.32 -4.81 -7.42
N ALA A 348 -16.63 -3.69 -7.62
CA ALA A 348 -15.17 -3.66 -7.56
C ALA A 348 -14.63 -4.07 -6.18
N HIS A 349 -15.30 -3.63 -5.10
CA HIS A 349 -14.94 -4.01 -3.74
C HIS A 349 -15.07 -5.52 -3.51
N ILE A 350 -16.21 -6.14 -3.89
CA ILE A 350 -16.41 -7.58 -3.76
C ILE A 350 -15.37 -8.37 -4.55
N ILE A 351 -15.12 -7.99 -5.81
CA ILE A 351 -14.09 -8.64 -6.63
C ILE A 351 -12.71 -8.56 -5.94
N THR A 352 -12.35 -7.39 -5.42
CA THR A 352 -11.05 -7.21 -4.75
C THR A 352 -10.95 -8.04 -3.46
N ILE A 353 -12.02 -8.09 -2.64
CA ILE A 353 -12.05 -8.93 -1.44
C ILE A 353 -11.90 -10.42 -1.79
N LEU A 354 -12.59 -10.89 -2.82
CA LEU A 354 -12.48 -12.28 -3.27
C LEU A 354 -11.06 -12.60 -3.77
N LEU A 355 -10.42 -11.66 -4.49
CA LEU A 355 -9.02 -11.81 -4.90
C LEU A 355 -8.07 -11.87 -3.70
N CYS A 356 -8.31 -11.05 -2.66
CA CYS A 356 -7.48 -11.04 -1.44
C CYS A 356 -7.70 -12.29 -0.58
N SER A 357 -8.92 -12.83 -0.57
CA SER A 357 -9.30 -13.95 0.31
C SER A 357 -8.51 -15.24 0.05
N ILE A 358 -8.04 -15.44 -1.19
CA ILE A 358 -7.24 -16.62 -1.57
C ILE A 358 -5.89 -16.70 -0.83
N CYS A 359 -5.38 -15.54 -0.36
CA CYS A 359 -4.12 -15.46 0.38
C CYS A 359 -4.27 -15.77 1.87
N LEU A 360 -5.50 -15.86 2.39
CA LEU A 360 -5.77 -15.86 3.81
C LEU A 360 -6.13 -17.24 4.34
N ARG A 361 -5.82 -17.47 5.62
CA ARG A 361 -6.13 -18.72 6.33
C ARG A 361 -7.62 -18.85 6.68
N THR A 362 -8.29 -17.71 7.00
CA THR A 362 -9.72 -17.63 7.34
C THR A 362 -10.48 -16.79 6.31
N PRO A 363 -10.65 -17.28 5.07
CA PRO A 363 -11.27 -16.49 3.99
C PRO A 363 -12.72 -16.10 4.28
N HIS A 364 -13.49 -16.98 4.95
CA HIS A 364 -14.90 -16.71 5.25
C HIS A 364 -15.09 -15.51 6.18
N GLU A 365 -14.37 -15.49 7.30
CA GLU A 365 -14.39 -14.39 8.26
C GLU A 365 -13.98 -13.07 7.59
N PHE A 366 -12.89 -13.11 6.83
CA PHE A 366 -12.41 -11.95 6.08
C PHE A 366 -13.45 -11.41 5.11
N ILE A 367 -14.06 -12.28 4.28
CA ILE A 367 -15.08 -11.86 3.29
C ILE A 367 -16.27 -11.20 4.00
N LEU A 368 -16.77 -11.78 5.10
CA LEU A 368 -17.91 -11.24 5.83
C LEU A 368 -17.59 -9.86 6.44
N LEU A 369 -16.45 -9.73 7.13
CA LEU A 369 -16.01 -8.48 7.73
C LEU A 369 -15.80 -7.39 6.69
N GLN A 370 -15.08 -7.69 5.61
CA GLN A 370 -14.77 -6.70 4.59
C GLN A 370 -16.02 -6.28 3.79
N THR A 371 -16.93 -7.22 3.52
CA THR A 371 -18.20 -6.91 2.83
C THR A 371 -19.05 -5.96 3.67
N ALA A 372 -19.21 -6.25 4.96
CA ALA A 372 -19.98 -5.40 5.87
C ALA A 372 -19.36 -3.99 5.99
N ALA A 373 -18.04 -3.92 6.18
CA ALA A 373 -17.31 -2.66 6.28
C ALA A 373 -17.38 -1.83 4.99
N GLY A 374 -17.26 -2.48 3.83
CA GLY A 374 -17.38 -1.81 2.53
C GLY A 374 -18.78 -1.27 2.28
N MET A 375 -19.83 -2.01 2.62
CA MET A 375 -21.21 -1.52 2.57
C MET A 375 -21.41 -0.33 3.49
N ALA A 376 -20.94 -0.40 4.76
CA ALA A 376 -21.00 0.70 5.70
C ALA A 376 -20.30 1.95 5.15
N GLY A 377 -19.12 1.78 4.54
CA GLY A 377 -18.39 2.85 3.84
C GLY A 377 -19.23 3.49 2.73
N ILE A 378 -19.81 2.66 1.86
CA ILE A 378 -20.69 3.15 0.79
C ILE A 378 -21.88 3.93 1.35
N TYR A 379 -22.58 3.44 2.36
CA TYR A 379 -23.76 4.12 2.90
C TYR A 379 -23.43 5.36 3.72
N SER A 380 -22.29 5.38 4.41
CA SER A 380 -21.87 6.52 5.25
C SER A 380 -21.52 7.77 4.45
N LEU A 381 -21.12 7.61 3.18
CA LEU A 381 -20.63 8.68 2.33
C LEU A 381 -21.56 8.85 1.10
N ARG A 382 -22.62 9.64 1.21
CA ARG A 382 -23.51 9.93 0.07
C ARG A 382 -22.83 10.80 -0.99
N GLU A 383 -22.27 11.92 -0.54
CA GLU A 383 -21.49 12.86 -1.36
C GLU A 383 -20.39 13.44 -0.50
N LEU A 384 -19.16 13.37 -0.97
CA LEU A 384 -18.04 13.97 -0.28
C LEU A 384 -17.97 15.46 -0.62
N SER A 385 -18.49 16.30 0.28
CA SER A 385 -18.43 17.76 0.16
C SER A 385 -17.63 18.41 1.28
N GLN A 386 -17.42 17.71 2.40
CA GLN A 386 -16.70 18.20 3.57
C GLN A 386 -15.72 17.16 4.09
N ARG A 387 -14.55 17.62 4.57
CA ARG A 387 -13.50 16.75 5.15
C ARG A 387 -14.00 15.95 6.36
N SER A 388 -14.90 16.54 7.17
CA SER A 388 -15.49 15.89 8.34
C SER A 388 -16.32 14.65 8.03
N GLN A 389 -16.84 14.52 6.81
CA GLN A 389 -17.60 13.35 6.37
C GLN A 389 -16.72 12.09 6.29
N LEU A 390 -15.43 12.22 5.92
CA LEU A 390 -14.50 11.10 5.94
C LEU A 390 -14.20 10.61 7.36
N LEU A 391 -14.04 11.52 8.31
CA LEU A 391 -13.86 11.14 9.72
C LEU A 391 -15.07 10.36 10.24
N ARG A 392 -16.28 10.83 9.94
CA ARG A 392 -17.53 10.13 10.27
C ARG A 392 -17.60 8.75 9.62
N SER A 393 -17.24 8.65 8.34
CA SER A 393 -17.22 7.38 7.62
C SER A 393 -16.21 6.42 8.20
N ALA A 394 -15.01 6.89 8.54
CA ALA A 394 -13.98 6.08 9.19
C ALA A 394 -14.45 5.51 10.53
N LEU A 395 -15.13 6.33 11.35
CA LEU A 395 -15.71 5.88 12.62
C LEU A 395 -16.80 4.83 12.40
N ILE A 396 -17.72 5.05 11.46
CA ILE A 396 -18.79 4.09 11.13
C ILE A 396 -18.20 2.77 10.67
N VAL A 397 -17.19 2.79 9.79
CA VAL A 397 -16.50 1.59 9.30
C VAL A 397 -15.80 0.85 10.45
N ALA A 398 -15.05 1.55 11.31
CA ALA A 398 -14.40 0.93 12.46
C ALA A 398 -15.39 0.31 13.45
N CYS A 399 -16.50 0.99 13.74
CA CYS A 399 -17.60 0.42 14.55
C CYS A 399 -18.23 -0.81 13.88
N THR A 400 -18.41 -0.79 12.55
CA THR A 400 -18.95 -1.94 11.81
C THR A 400 -18.03 -3.15 11.90
N TYR A 401 -16.71 -2.96 11.75
CA TYR A 401 -15.75 -4.04 11.98
C TYR A 401 -15.84 -4.59 13.40
N ALA A 402 -15.86 -3.73 14.40
CA ALA A 402 -15.90 -4.15 15.79
C ALA A 402 -17.18 -4.93 16.13
N LEU A 403 -18.34 -4.44 15.70
CA LEU A 403 -19.63 -5.10 15.93
C LEU A 403 -19.76 -6.42 15.16
N MET A 404 -19.33 -6.44 13.90
CA MET A 404 -19.39 -7.65 13.08
C MET A 404 -18.43 -8.73 13.60
N TYR A 405 -17.23 -8.34 14.03
CA TYR A 405 -16.27 -9.27 14.63
C TYR A 405 -16.79 -9.79 15.97
N LEU A 406 -17.35 -8.94 16.83
CA LEU A 406 -17.99 -9.36 18.06
C LEU A 406 -19.11 -10.39 17.80
N ALA A 407 -19.96 -10.15 16.80
CA ALA A 407 -21.03 -11.08 16.44
C ALA A 407 -20.47 -12.44 15.98
N LEU A 408 -19.41 -12.45 15.16
CA LEU A 408 -18.76 -13.66 14.70
C LEU A 408 -18.06 -14.39 15.87
N ASP A 409 -17.41 -13.67 16.75
CA ASP A 409 -16.72 -14.23 17.92
C ASP A 409 -17.73 -14.88 18.89
N LEU A 410 -18.87 -14.20 19.16
CA LEU A 410 -19.96 -14.74 19.98
C LEU A 410 -20.62 -16.00 19.39
N ILE A 411 -20.64 -16.16 18.07
CA ILE A 411 -21.15 -17.37 17.40
C ILE A 411 -20.21 -18.57 17.64
N HIS A 412 -18.89 -18.32 17.74
CA HIS A 412 -17.88 -19.38 17.81
C HIS A 412 -17.39 -19.67 19.23
N VAL A 413 -17.51 -18.72 20.15
CA VAL A 413 -16.96 -18.80 21.53
C VAL A 413 -18.10 -18.95 22.53
N SER A 414 -18.04 -20.00 23.33
CA SER A 414 -19.05 -20.27 24.37
C SER A 414 -18.85 -19.47 25.67
N ASP A 415 -17.69 -18.79 25.82
CA ASP A 415 -17.34 -18.05 27.04
C ASP A 415 -16.79 -16.65 26.68
N VAL A 416 -17.45 -15.61 27.23
CA VAL A 416 -17.11 -14.21 27.00
C VAL A 416 -15.67 -13.86 27.45
N ALA A 417 -15.11 -14.60 28.41
CA ALA A 417 -13.73 -14.40 28.87
C ALA A 417 -12.65 -14.77 27.84
N GLN A 418 -13.02 -15.48 26.79
CA GLN A 418 -12.11 -15.92 25.72
C GLN A 418 -12.13 -15.01 24.47
N LEU A 419 -12.82 -13.87 24.53
CA LEU A 419 -12.88 -12.91 23.42
C LEU A 419 -11.50 -12.33 23.10
N SER A 420 -11.12 -12.37 21.82
CA SER A 420 -9.82 -11.88 21.36
C SER A 420 -9.82 -10.35 21.26
N THR A 421 -9.17 -9.68 22.22
CA THR A 421 -9.06 -8.19 22.22
C THR A 421 -8.11 -7.66 21.15
N HIS A 422 -7.17 -8.46 20.67
CA HIS A 422 -6.13 -8.05 19.73
C HIS A 422 -6.68 -7.55 18.36
N MET A 423 -7.79 -8.14 17.90
CA MET A 423 -8.39 -7.76 16.62
C MET A 423 -8.98 -6.34 16.63
N TYR A 424 -9.49 -5.87 17.78
CA TYR A 424 -10.05 -4.52 17.90
C TYR A 424 -8.99 -3.44 17.70
N VAL A 425 -7.74 -3.68 18.11
CA VAL A 425 -6.61 -2.79 17.86
C VAL A 425 -6.38 -2.65 16.35
N ASN A 426 -6.43 -3.76 15.61
CA ASN A 426 -6.30 -3.74 14.16
C ASN A 426 -7.41 -2.90 13.50
N PHE A 427 -8.65 -2.96 14.00
CA PHE A 427 -9.78 -2.18 13.47
C PHE A 427 -9.64 -0.68 13.76
N ILE A 428 -9.08 -0.32 14.92
CA ILE A 428 -8.77 1.09 15.23
C ILE A 428 -7.72 1.61 14.26
N ILE A 429 -6.63 0.87 14.06
CA ILE A 429 -5.57 1.24 13.11
C ILE A 429 -6.14 1.34 11.68
N ASN A 430 -6.98 0.38 11.27
CA ASN A 430 -7.69 0.39 9.99
C ASN A 430 -8.51 1.68 9.81
N GLY A 431 -9.30 2.06 10.83
CA GLY A 431 -10.06 3.30 10.81
C GLY A 431 -9.20 4.56 10.70
N MET A 432 -8.03 4.59 11.37
CA MET A 432 -7.07 5.68 11.22
C MET A 432 -6.47 5.72 9.80
N LEU A 433 -6.10 4.57 9.26
CA LEU A 433 -5.57 4.48 7.91
C LEU A 433 -6.60 4.85 6.84
N LEU A 434 -7.89 4.66 7.12
CA LEU A 434 -8.95 5.08 6.21
C LEU A 434 -8.97 6.60 5.98
N LEU A 435 -8.48 7.41 6.94
CA LEU A 435 -8.36 8.86 6.78
C LEU A 435 -7.35 9.25 5.68
N PHE A 436 -6.39 8.38 5.39
CA PHE A 436 -5.47 8.57 4.26
C PHE A 436 -6.17 8.52 2.88
N THR A 437 -7.45 8.15 2.84
CA THR A 437 -8.26 8.29 1.62
C THR A 437 -8.21 9.73 1.09
N TYR A 438 -8.20 10.75 1.98
CA TYR A 438 -8.22 12.15 1.56
C TYR A 438 -6.96 12.58 0.76
N PRO A 439 -5.73 12.44 1.28
CA PRO A 439 -4.54 12.75 0.48
C PRO A 439 -4.40 11.85 -0.75
N LEU A 440 -4.85 10.60 -0.67
CA LEU A 440 -4.83 9.70 -1.82
C LEU A 440 -5.78 10.15 -2.94
N LEU A 441 -6.95 10.69 -2.61
CA LEU A 441 -7.86 11.28 -3.60
C LEU A 441 -7.17 12.36 -4.43
N PHE A 442 -6.45 13.29 -3.79
CA PHE A 442 -5.72 14.35 -4.48
C PHE A 442 -4.67 13.80 -5.46
N ILE A 443 -3.94 12.75 -5.05
CA ILE A 443 -2.96 12.08 -5.91
C ILE A 443 -3.65 11.43 -7.11
N LEU A 444 -4.77 10.73 -6.89
CA LEU A 444 -5.54 10.06 -7.94
C LEU A 444 -6.19 11.06 -8.90
N GLU A 445 -6.71 12.18 -8.38
CA GLU A 445 -7.23 13.28 -9.22
C GLU A 445 -6.16 13.79 -10.19
N LYS A 446 -4.97 14.08 -9.69
CA LYS A 446 -3.87 14.60 -10.49
C LYS A 446 -3.35 13.56 -11.50
N MET A 447 -3.27 12.30 -11.08
CA MET A 447 -2.73 11.20 -11.91
C MET A 447 -3.68 10.80 -13.04
N PHE A 448 -4.98 10.73 -12.77
CA PHE A 448 -5.98 10.27 -13.73
C PHE A 448 -6.79 11.39 -14.37
N GLY A 449 -6.64 12.63 -13.90
CA GLY A 449 -7.37 13.79 -14.41
C GLY A 449 -8.87 13.78 -14.06
N PHE A 450 -9.24 13.19 -12.93
CA PHE A 450 -10.58 13.28 -12.36
C PHE A 450 -10.72 14.55 -11.51
N THR A 451 -11.96 14.93 -11.23
CA THR A 451 -12.25 16.05 -10.32
C THR A 451 -13.34 15.58 -9.37
N SER A 452 -13.04 15.57 -8.08
CA SER A 452 -14.03 15.21 -7.04
C SER A 452 -14.91 16.40 -6.68
N ASN A 453 -16.03 16.11 -6.03
CA ASN A 453 -16.87 17.17 -5.48
C ASN A 453 -16.15 18.03 -4.43
N VAL A 454 -15.16 17.48 -3.72
CA VAL A 454 -14.32 18.25 -2.78
C VAL A 454 -13.55 19.35 -3.49
N THR A 455 -12.85 19.00 -4.57
CA THR A 455 -12.13 19.97 -5.40
C THR A 455 -13.08 21.01 -5.98
N LEU A 456 -14.29 20.62 -6.42
CA LEU A 456 -15.30 21.56 -6.91
C LEU A 456 -15.79 22.51 -5.80
N VAL A 457 -15.99 22.03 -4.59
CA VAL A 457 -16.36 22.88 -3.43
C VAL A 457 -15.23 23.84 -3.07
N GLU A 458 -13.98 23.38 -3.06
CA GLU A 458 -12.82 24.22 -2.80
C GLU A 458 -12.68 25.32 -3.88
N LEU A 459 -12.88 24.98 -5.16
CA LEU A 459 -12.86 25.95 -6.26
C LEU A 459 -14.03 26.94 -6.17
N SER A 460 -15.21 26.52 -5.73
CA SER A 460 -16.37 27.43 -5.58
C SER A 460 -16.32 28.33 -4.36
N ASN A 461 -15.24 28.28 -3.58
CA ASN A 461 -15.04 29.21 -2.47
C ASN A 461 -14.69 30.60 -3.01
N ILE A 462 -15.52 31.59 -2.71
CA ILE A 462 -15.34 32.99 -3.14
C ILE A 462 -14.06 33.64 -2.60
N ASN A 463 -13.48 33.09 -1.52
CA ASN A 463 -12.20 33.53 -0.98
C ASN A 463 -10.98 32.91 -1.72
N ASN A 464 -11.20 32.06 -2.72
CA ASN A 464 -10.14 31.58 -3.57
C ASN A 464 -9.43 32.76 -4.26
N LYS A 465 -8.11 32.64 -4.43
CA LYS A 465 -7.27 33.71 -4.98
C LYS A 465 -7.81 34.25 -6.30
N LEU A 466 -8.17 33.40 -7.26
CA LEU A 466 -8.67 33.80 -8.58
C LEU A 466 -10.06 34.44 -8.49
N MET A 467 -10.95 33.94 -7.64
CA MET A 467 -12.28 34.52 -7.43
C MET A 467 -12.18 35.90 -6.78
N ARG A 468 -11.27 36.08 -5.83
CA ARG A 468 -11.02 37.36 -5.19
C ARG A 468 -10.44 38.36 -6.19
N GLU A 469 -9.46 37.98 -7.01
CA GLU A 469 -8.91 38.80 -8.07
C GLU A 469 -10.01 39.21 -9.07
N MET A 470 -10.90 38.29 -9.46
CA MET A 470 -12.03 38.57 -10.31
C MET A 470 -13.00 39.57 -9.67
N SER A 471 -13.25 39.51 -8.38
CA SER A 471 -14.12 40.45 -7.69
C SER A 471 -13.56 41.84 -7.59
N GLU A 472 -12.23 42.01 -7.63
CA GLU A 472 -11.53 43.30 -7.61
C GLU A 472 -11.40 43.92 -9.03
N VAL A 473 -11.07 43.10 -10.03
CA VAL A 473 -10.77 43.55 -11.41
C VAL A 473 -12.02 43.68 -12.27
N ALA A 474 -12.97 42.74 -12.12
CA ALA A 474 -14.20 42.68 -12.92
C ALA A 474 -15.44 42.40 -12.01
N PRO A 475 -15.82 43.35 -11.13
CA PRO A 475 -16.85 43.12 -10.11
C PRO A 475 -18.21 42.81 -10.69
N GLY A 476 -18.57 43.37 -11.84
CA GLY A 476 -19.83 43.08 -12.55
C GLY A 476 -19.89 41.62 -13.04
N THR A 477 -18.79 41.18 -13.66
CA THR A 477 -18.66 39.76 -14.12
C THR A 477 -18.67 38.80 -12.94
N PHE A 478 -18.01 39.15 -11.82
CA PHE A 478 -18.07 38.34 -10.58
C PHE A 478 -19.51 38.16 -10.06
N GLN A 479 -20.28 39.25 -9.98
CA GLN A 479 -21.67 39.22 -9.54
C GLN A 479 -22.57 38.43 -10.49
N HIS A 480 -22.39 38.62 -11.80
CA HIS A 480 -23.07 37.82 -12.82
C HIS A 480 -22.79 36.32 -12.64
N SER A 481 -21.51 35.93 -12.54
CA SER A 481 -21.09 34.55 -12.37
C SER A 481 -21.66 33.92 -11.10
N LEU A 482 -21.75 34.68 -10.00
CA LEU A 482 -22.32 34.20 -8.75
C LEU A 482 -23.85 33.98 -8.83
N GLN A 483 -24.57 34.91 -9.46
CA GLN A 483 -26.02 34.76 -9.72
C GLN A 483 -26.28 33.54 -10.62
N LEU A 484 -25.50 33.41 -11.68
CA LEU A 484 -25.59 32.33 -12.63
C LEU A 484 -25.29 30.97 -11.97
N ALA A 485 -24.29 30.92 -11.07
CA ALA A 485 -23.96 29.73 -10.30
C ALA A 485 -25.15 29.23 -9.46
N ASN A 486 -25.92 30.12 -8.86
CA ASN A 486 -27.12 29.76 -8.09
C ASN A 486 -28.26 29.28 -9.01
N LEU A 487 -28.48 29.96 -10.13
CA LEU A 487 -29.51 29.61 -11.11
C LEU A 487 -29.25 28.24 -11.73
N THR A 488 -28.01 28.01 -12.18
CA THR A 488 -27.60 26.76 -12.81
C THR A 488 -27.58 25.57 -11.86
N ALA A 489 -27.16 25.78 -10.60
CA ALA A 489 -27.18 24.73 -9.56
C ALA A 489 -28.62 24.27 -9.27
N ALA A 490 -29.57 25.21 -9.19
CA ALA A 490 -31.00 24.89 -8.99
C ALA A 490 -31.57 24.01 -10.14
N ALA A 491 -31.21 24.37 -11.38
CA ALA A 491 -31.61 23.59 -12.54
C ALA A 491 -30.93 22.22 -12.58
N GLY A 492 -29.63 22.15 -12.30
CA GLY A 492 -28.87 20.91 -12.23
C GLY A 492 -29.47 19.90 -11.23
N ASN A 493 -29.82 20.37 -10.03
CA ASN A 493 -30.48 19.53 -9.01
C ASN A 493 -31.80 18.94 -9.50
N ARG A 494 -32.62 19.71 -10.26
CA ARG A 494 -33.92 19.27 -10.72
C ARG A 494 -33.87 18.19 -11.80
N ILE A 495 -32.86 18.20 -12.64
CA ILE A 495 -32.70 17.21 -13.72
C ILE A 495 -31.70 16.10 -13.40
N GLY A 496 -31.18 16.05 -12.14
CA GLY A 496 -30.24 15.04 -11.71
C GLY A 496 -28.85 15.18 -12.34
N ALA A 497 -28.48 16.39 -12.79
CA ALA A 497 -27.12 16.74 -13.20
C ALA A 497 -26.25 17.05 -11.97
N ASN A 498 -24.91 17.09 -12.13
CA ASN A 498 -24.01 17.45 -11.03
C ASN A 498 -24.11 18.95 -10.72
N SER A 499 -24.94 19.29 -9.73
CA SER A 499 -25.21 20.69 -9.33
C SER A 499 -23.98 21.42 -8.84
N GLN A 500 -23.05 20.73 -8.18
CA GLN A 500 -21.79 21.34 -7.73
C GLN A 500 -20.87 21.63 -8.91
N LEU A 501 -20.81 20.75 -9.90
CA LEU A 501 -20.01 20.93 -11.10
C LEU A 501 -20.52 22.12 -11.92
N VAL A 502 -21.83 22.20 -12.17
CA VAL A 502 -22.40 23.32 -12.95
C VAL A 502 -22.28 24.64 -12.19
N ARG A 503 -22.45 24.64 -10.86
CA ARG A 503 -22.21 25.80 -10.01
C ARG A 503 -20.80 26.32 -10.15
N THR A 504 -19.80 25.43 -10.00
CA THR A 504 -18.39 25.79 -10.11
C THR A 504 -18.04 26.23 -11.53
N GLY A 505 -18.53 25.53 -12.57
CA GLY A 505 -18.35 25.91 -13.95
C GLY A 505 -18.89 27.33 -14.25
N ALA A 506 -20.06 27.64 -13.71
CA ALA A 506 -20.65 28.99 -13.85
C ALA A 506 -19.83 30.08 -13.16
N MET A 507 -19.15 29.79 -12.04
CA MET A 507 -18.28 30.77 -11.40
C MET A 507 -17.04 31.11 -12.20
N TYR A 508 -16.57 30.20 -13.05
CA TYR A 508 -15.31 30.37 -13.80
C TYR A 508 -15.49 30.62 -15.30
N HIS A 509 -16.72 30.48 -15.86
CA HIS A 509 -16.91 30.52 -17.31
C HIS A 509 -16.39 31.80 -17.97
N ASP A 510 -16.46 32.90 -17.27
CA ASP A 510 -16.18 34.25 -17.75
C ASP A 510 -14.89 34.87 -17.17
N ILE A 511 -13.99 34.10 -16.60
CA ILE A 511 -12.73 34.63 -16.01
C ILE A 511 -11.88 35.39 -17.01
N GLY A 512 -12.01 35.12 -18.32
CA GLY A 512 -11.25 35.82 -19.35
C GLY A 512 -11.62 37.29 -19.50
N LYS A 513 -12.81 37.71 -19.06
CA LYS A 513 -13.23 39.12 -19.03
C LYS A 513 -12.37 39.99 -18.12
N MET A 514 -11.64 39.36 -17.17
CA MET A 514 -10.70 40.08 -16.32
C MET A 514 -9.57 40.79 -17.08
N LEU A 515 -9.21 40.37 -18.29
CA LEU A 515 -8.14 40.97 -19.06
C LEU A 515 -8.57 42.28 -19.70
N ASN A 516 -9.83 42.41 -20.07
CA ASN A 516 -10.40 43.58 -20.70
C ASN A 516 -11.78 43.94 -20.12
N PRO A 517 -11.91 44.20 -18.82
CA PRO A 517 -13.22 44.29 -18.16
C PRO A 517 -14.12 45.41 -18.69
N ALA A 518 -13.55 46.55 -19.07
CA ALA A 518 -14.29 47.72 -19.58
C ALA A 518 -15.07 47.47 -20.89
N PHE A 519 -14.72 46.42 -21.64
CA PHE A 519 -15.42 46.04 -22.86
C PHE A 519 -16.71 45.24 -22.61
N PHE A 520 -16.97 44.84 -21.37
CA PHE A 520 -18.19 44.09 -21.01
C PHE A 520 -19.15 44.99 -20.23
N THR A 521 -20.39 45.05 -20.67
CA THR A 521 -21.40 45.98 -20.19
C THR A 521 -21.60 45.97 -18.69
N GLU A 522 -21.48 44.81 -18.07
CA GLU A 522 -21.63 44.61 -16.63
C GLU A 522 -20.51 45.27 -15.79
N ASN A 523 -19.36 45.61 -16.41
CA ASN A 523 -18.22 46.28 -15.76
C ASN A 523 -18.03 47.72 -16.23
N GLN A 524 -18.83 48.19 -17.17
CA GLN A 524 -18.68 49.57 -17.72
C GLN A 524 -19.12 50.65 -16.70
N SER A 525 -18.35 51.72 -16.63
CA SER A 525 -18.63 52.91 -15.84
C SER A 525 -18.47 54.15 -16.70
N GLY A 526 -19.53 54.54 -17.40
CA GLY A 526 -19.67 55.84 -18.11
C GLY A 526 -19.25 55.85 -19.57
N VAL A 527 -18.05 55.43 -19.95
CA VAL A 527 -17.58 55.42 -21.35
C VAL A 527 -17.60 54.02 -21.92
N ASN A 528 -18.21 53.85 -23.08
CA ASN A 528 -18.22 52.56 -23.79
C ASN A 528 -17.01 52.49 -24.75
N PRO A 529 -15.98 51.62 -24.48
CA PRO A 529 -14.80 51.54 -25.34
C PRO A 529 -15.11 51.06 -26.78
N HIS A 530 -16.27 50.42 -26.99
CA HIS A 530 -16.69 49.96 -28.32
C HIS A 530 -17.02 51.09 -29.29
N ASP A 531 -17.35 52.27 -28.76
CA ASP A 531 -17.74 53.42 -29.59
C ASP A 531 -16.60 53.95 -30.49
N GLN A 532 -15.35 53.57 -30.15
CA GLN A 532 -14.15 53.96 -30.92
C GLN A 532 -13.64 52.85 -31.85
N LEU A 533 -14.34 51.69 -31.92
CA LEU A 533 -13.93 50.52 -32.67
C LEU A 533 -14.95 50.11 -33.72
N SER A 534 -14.50 49.49 -34.81
CA SER A 534 -15.42 48.82 -35.73
C SER A 534 -16.14 47.66 -35.07
N TYR A 535 -17.34 47.35 -35.56
CA TYR A 535 -18.10 46.19 -35.04
C TYR A 535 -17.33 44.88 -35.15
N LYS A 536 -16.48 44.72 -36.17
CA LYS A 536 -15.62 43.53 -36.32
C LYS A 536 -14.54 43.49 -35.25
N GLN A 537 -13.90 44.59 -34.92
CA GLN A 537 -12.90 44.65 -33.84
C GLN A 537 -13.53 44.42 -32.47
N SER A 538 -14.70 45.04 -32.23
CA SER A 538 -15.49 44.85 -31.04
C SER A 538 -15.89 43.38 -30.84
N ALA A 539 -16.35 42.72 -31.90
CA ALA A 539 -16.68 41.29 -31.86
C ALA A 539 -15.46 40.44 -31.50
N GLN A 540 -14.30 40.72 -32.08
CA GLN A 540 -13.08 39.96 -31.79
C GLN A 540 -12.63 40.11 -30.35
N ILE A 541 -12.73 41.30 -29.74
CA ILE A 541 -12.42 41.54 -28.33
C ILE A 541 -13.39 40.75 -27.44
N VAL A 542 -14.67 40.81 -27.78
CA VAL A 542 -15.66 40.04 -27.00
C VAL A 542 -15.42 38.52 -27.12
N ILE A 543 -15.14 38.01 -28.33
CA ILE A 543 -14.85 36.60 -28.57
C ILE A 543 -13.57 36.15 -27.81
N SER A 544 -12.58 37.04 -27.70
CA SER A 544 -11.28 36.70 -27.11
C SER A 544 -11.36 36.31 -25.65
N HIS A 545 -12.43 36.69 -24.88
CA HIS A 545 -12.55 36.31 -23.47
C HIS A 545 -12.55 34.78 -23.28
N VAL A 546 -13.02 34.01 -24.26
CA VAL A 546 -12.99 32.54 -24.19
C VAL A 546 -11.54 32.03 -24.22
N THR A 547 -10.74 32.51 -25.16
CA THR A 547 -9.31 32.13 -25.28
C THR A 547 -8.46 32.67 -24.13
N ASP A 548 -8.78 33.88 -23.68
CA ASP A 548 -8.14 34.54 -22.54
C ASP A 548 -8.49 33.80 -21.23
N GLY A 549 -9.75 33.37 -21.09
CA GLY A 549 -10.22 32.53 -19.99
C GLY A 549 -9.49 31.19 -19.94
N MET A 550 -9.29 30.56 -21.09
CA MET A 550 -8.51 29.32 -21.17
C MET A 550 -7.06 29.52 -20.75
N ARG A 551 -6.39 30.61 -21.16
CA ARG A 551 -5.03 30.93 -20.71
C ARG A 551 -4.93 31.17 -19.21
N LEU A 552 -5.90 31.86 -18.61
CA LEU A 552 -5.99 32.07 -17.17
C LEU A 552 -6.25 30.72 -16.43
N ALA A 553 -7.13 29.89 -16.98
CA ALA A 553 -7.40 28.57 -16.43
C ALA A 553 -6.17 27.65 -16.45
N ASP A 554 -5.35 27.72 -17.52
CA ASP A 554 -4.07 26.99 -17.59
C ASP A 554 -3.06 27.54 -16.58
N LYS A 555 -2.94 28.86 -16.47
CA LYS A 555 -2.03 29.51 -15.50
C LYS A 555 -2.34 29.17 -14.04
N HIS A 556 -3.60 28.93 -13.73
CA HIS A 556 -4.08 28.60 -12.37
C HIS A 556 -4.35 27.11 -12.17
N ASP A 557 -3.89 26.24 -13.08
CA ASP A 557 -4.04 24.78 -13.01
C ASP A 557 -5.49 24.32 -12.76
N LEU A 558 -6.48 25.01 -13.36
CA LEU A 558 -7.88 24.60 -13.22
C LEU A 558 -8.12 23.24 -13.88
N PRO A 559 -8.98 22.40 -13.27
CA PRO A 559 -9.34 21.09 -13.82
C PRO A 559 -9.93 21.21 -15.23
N GLN A 560 -9.68 20.21 -16.09
CA GLN A 560 -10.19 20.20 -17.46
C GLN A 560 -11.71 20.38 -17.55
N VAL A 561 -12.46 19.77 -16.62
CA VAL A 561 -13.92 19.90 -16.57
C VAL A 561 -14.38 21.36 -16.37
N ILE A 562 -13.60 22.19 -15.71
CA ILE A 562 -13.89 23.63 -15.56
C ILE A 562 -13.48 24.39 -16.82
N LYS A 563 -12.34 24.08 -17.42
CA LYS A 563 -11.92 24.64 -18.73
C LYS A 563 -12.94 24.37 -19.81
N ASP A 564 -13.59 23.18 -19.78
CA ASP A 564 -14.64 22.82 -20.72
C ASP A 564 -15.86 23.78 -20.63
N PHE A 565 -16.20 24.29 -19.45
CA PHE A 565 -17.25 25.33 -19.33
C PHE A 565 -16.82 26.64 -19.95
N ILE A 566 -15.56 27.07 -19.80
CA ILE A 566 -15.04 28.30 -20.39
C ILE A 566 -15.13 28.25 -21.91
N CYS A 567 -14.79 27.15 -22.55
CA CYS A 567 -14.82 27.04 -24.00
C CYS A 567 -16.21 26.75 -24.60
N THR A 568 -17.16 26.17 -23.81
CA THR A 568 -18.46 25.71 -24.35
C THR A 568 -19.64 26.64 -24.07
N HIS A 569 -19.54 27.61 -23.14
CA HIS A 569 -20.69 28.41 -22.70
C HIS A 569 -21.32 29.26 -23.83
N HIS A 570 -20.56 29.64 -24.84
CA HIS A 570 -21.09 30.24 -26.06
C HIS A 570 -21.14 29.28 -27.27
N GLY A 571 -20.53 28.09 -27.13
CA GLY A 571 -20.46 27.12 -28.23
C GLY A 571 -19.86 27.72 -29.51
N LYS A 572 -20.50 27.40 -30.64
CA LYS A 572 -20.21 27.99 -31.97
C LYS A 572 -21.19 29.12 -32.32
N GLY A 573 -21.69 29.83 -31.32
CA GLY A 573 -22.60 30.93 -31.48
C GLY A 573 -21.99 32.13 -32.20
N LEU A 574 -22.86 33.05 -32.64
CA LEU A 574 -22.43 34.33 -33.22
C LEU A 574 -22.57 35.45 -32.17
N THR A 575 -21.71 36.43 -32.22
CA THR A 575 -21.87 37.71 -31.54
C THR A 575 -22.93 38.51 -32.29
N LYS A 576 -24.20 38.12 -32.11
CA LYS A 576 -25.36 38.51 -32.95
C LYS A 576 -25.49 40.03 -33.06
N TYR A 577 -25.27 40.77 -31.96
CA TYR A 577 -25.33 42.25 -31.97
C TYR A 577 -24.34 42.83 -32.96
N PHE A 578 -23.08 42.52 -32.85
CA PHE A 578 -22.04 43.08 -33.73
C PHE A 578 -22.17 42.56 -35.15
N TYR A 579 -22.58 41.32 -35.36
CA TYR A 579 -22.80 40.78 -36.68
C TYR A 579 -23.93 41.48 -37.42
N ILE A 580 -25.09 41.71 -36.77
CA ILE A 580 -26.24 42.37 -37.34
C ILE A 580 -25.94 43.87 -37.59
N SER A 581 -25.27 44.54 -36.62
CA SER A 581 -24.88 45.96 -36.77
C SER A 581 -23.93 46.14 -37.93
N TYR A 582 -22.91 45.25 -38.05
CA TYR A 582 -21.97 45.29 -39.18
C TYR A 582 -22.70 45.06 -40.52
N GLN A 583 -23.61 44.14 -40.59
CA GLN A 583 -24.40 43.85 -41.78
C GLN A 583 -25.31 45.04 -42.20
N ASN A 584 -25.89 45.74 -41.20
CA ASN A 584 -26.68 46.95 -41.44
C ASN A 584 -25.84 48.15 -41.93
N GLU A 585 -24.57 48.27 -41.53
CA GLU A 585 -23.65 49.29 -42.03
C GLU A 585 -23.12 49.00 -43.44
N HIS A 586 -23.13 47.72 -43.86
CA HIS A 586 -22.61 47.28 -45.16
C HIS A 586 -23.68 46.52 -45.95
N PRO A 587 -24.78 47.19 -46.34
CA PRO A 587 -25.85 46.55 -47.06
C PRO A 587 -25.40 46.07 -48.45
N GLY A 588 -25.51 44.79 -48.72
CA GLY A 588 -25.14 44.18 -50.01
C GLY A 588 -23.74 43.58 -50.08
N GLU A 589 -22.93 43.70 -49.04
CA GLU A 589 -21.66 42.97 -48.95
C GLU A 589 -21.85 41.56 -48.34
N GLU A 590 -21.10 40.60 -48.86
CA GLU A 590 -21.05 39.27 -48.25
C GLU A 590 -20.20 39.30 -46.97
N VAL A 591 -20.87 39.23 -45.83
CA VAL A 591 -20.20 39.31 -44.51
C VAL A 591 -19.66 37.94 -44.13
N ASP A 592 -18.36 37.90 -43.86
CA ASP A 592 -17.73 36.68 -43.28
C ASP A 592 -18.24 36.42 -41.87
N LYS A 593 -19.16 35.45 -41.77
CA LYS A 593 -19.77 35.02 -40.49
C LYS A 593 -18.75 34.44 -39.50
N GLU A 594 -17.67 33.86 -39.98
CA GLU A 594 -16.67 33.22 -39.12
C GLU A 594 -15.91 34.25 -38.28
N ALA A 595 -15.78 35.50 -38.77
CA ALA A 595 -15.18 36.59 -38.01
C ALA A 595 -15.99 37.00 -36.76
N PHE A 596 -17.27 36.62 -36.68
CA PHE A 596 -18.19 36.95 -35.59
C PHE A 596 -18.57 35.70 -34.78
N ARG A 597 -17.94 34.55 -35.05
CA ARG A 597 -18.29 33.26 -34.44
C ARG A 597 -17.35 32.93 -33.28
N TYR A 598 -17.91 32.43 -32.18
CA TYR A 598 -17.14 31.87 -31.10
C TYR A 598 -16.44 30.57 -31.52
N PRO A 599 -15.25 30.26 -30.96
CA PRO A 599 -14.44 29.12 -31.39
C PRO A 599 -15.06 27.76 -31.05
N GLY A 600 -15.97 27.72 -30.09
CA GLY A 600 -16.58 26.46 -29.60
C GLY A 600 -15.63 25.61 -28.77
N PRO A 601 -15.92 24.37 -28.56
CA PRO A 601 -17.01 23.53 -29.10
C PRO A 601 -18.40 23.82 -28.50
N ASN A 602 -19.44 23.21 -29.07
CA ASN A 602 -20.77 23.23 -28.47
C ASN A 602 -20.79 22.37 -27.19
N PRO A 603 -21.75 22.64 -26.27
CA PRO A 603 -21.94 21.81 -25.08
C PRO A 603 -22.09 20.32 -25.41
N PHE A 604 -21.38 19.48 -24.66
CA PHE A 604 -21.43 18.01 -24.79
C PHE A 604 -21.79 17.28 -23.48
N THR A 605 -22.06 18.03 -22.40
CA THR A 605 -22.61 17.53 -21.15
C THR A 605 -23.88 18.30 -20.76
N LYS A 606 -24.74 17.69 -19.91
CA LYS A 606 -25.93 18.35 -19.38
C LYS A 606 -25.59 19.63 -18.62
N GLU A 607 -24.53 19.60 -17.85
CA GLU A 607 -24.05 20.72 -17.03
C GLU A 607 -23.67 21.91 -17.90
N GLN A 608 -22.95 21.68 -18.98
CA GLN A 608 -22.56 22.72 -19.94
C GLN A 608 -23.76 23.31 -20.67
N ALA A 609 -24.73 22.45 -21.06
CA ALA A 609 -25.97 22.91 -21.71
C ALA A 609 -26.81 23.78 -20.75
N ILE A 610 -26.90 23.42 -19.46
CA ILE A 610 -27.55 24.24 -18.43
C ILE A 610 -26.90 25.62 -18.34
N LEU A 611 -25.56 25.66 -18.32
CA LEU A 611 -24.82 26.93 -18.25
C LEU A 611 -25.12 27.80 -19.49
N MET A 612 -25.02 27.27 -20.70
CA MET A 612 -25.27 28.01 -21.94
C MET A 612 -26.68 28.57 -21.98
N MET A 613 -27.70 27.77 -21.56
CA MET A 613 -29.08 28.25 -21.46
C MET A 613 -29.22 29.37 -20.42
N ALA A 614 -28.62 29.19 -19.24
CA ALA A 614 -28.73 30.13 -18.12
C ALA A 614 -28.05 31.46 -18.42
N ASP A 615 -26.85 31.43 -19.00
CA ASP A 615 -26.06 32.62 -19.33
C ASP A 615 -26.83 33.52 -20.31
N SER A 616 -27.32 32.93 -21.41
CA SER A 616 -28.09 33.67 -22.40
C SER A 616 -29.42 34.22 -21.85
N VAL A 617 -30.10 33.46 -20.98
CA VAL A 617 -31.35 33.88 -20.36
C VAL A 617 -31.12 34.99 -19.34
N GLU A 618 -30.08 34.87 -18.49
CA GLU A 618 -29.75 35.90 -17.48
C GLU A 618 -29.34 37.21 -18.16
N ALA A 619 -28.40 37.13 -19.12
CA ALA A 619 -28.00 38.33 -19.87
C ALA A 619 -29.17 39.05 -20.54
N ALA A 620 -30.05 38.31 -21.21
CA ALA A 620 -31.19 38.92 -21.87
C ALA A 620 -32.25 39.45 -20.87
N SER A 621 -32.39 38.80 -19.70
CA SER A 621 -33.35 39.25 -18.68
C SER A 621 -33.08 40.65 -18.17
N ARG A 622 -31.83 41.09 -18.16
CA ARG A 622 -31.40 42.47 -17.75
C ARG A 622 -31.95 43.57 -18.69
N SER A 623 -32.32 43.20 -19.91
CA SER A 623 -32.83 44.11 -20.90
C SER A 623 -34.36 44.17 -20.94
N LEU A 624 -35.08 43.47 -20.05
CA LEU A 624 -36.53 43.50 -19.95
C LEU A 624 -36.97 44.86 -19.41
N ALA A 625 -37.97 45.47 -20.07
CA ALA A 625 -38.55 46.72 -19.60
C ALA A 625 -39.39 46.53 -18.34
N GLU A 626 -40.05 45.36 -18.21
CA GLU A 626 -40.89 44.98 -17.04
C GLU A 626 -40.64 43.53 -16.69
N TYR A 627 -40.55 43.21 -15.41
CA TYR A 627 -40.30 41.85 -14.91
C TYR A 627 -41.64 41.16 -14.54
N THR A 628 -42.59 41.08 -15.50
CA THR A 628 -43.80 40.33 -15.32
C THR A 628 -43.61 38.82 -15.56
N GLU A 629 -44.54 38.02 -15.10
CA GLU A 629 -44.50 36.56 -15.31
C GLU A 629 -44.54 36.20 -16.79
N GLU A 630 -45.33 36.93 -17.56
CA GLU A 630 -45.49 36.77 -18.99
C GLU A 630 -44.22 37.14 -19.72
N SER A 631 -43.61 38.28 -19.40
CA SER A 631 -42.37 38.75 -20.06
C SER A 631 -41.18 37.82 -19.79
N ILE A 632 -41.03 37.37 -18.53
CA ILE A 632 -40.00 36.39 -18.15
C ILE A 632 -40.24 35.04 -18.85
N SER A 633 -41.50 34.55 -18.87
CA SER A 633 -41.83 33.29 -19.51
C SER A 633 -41.54 33.34 -21.01
N ALA A 634 -42.00 34.39 -21.72
CA ALA A 634 -41.73 34.58 -23.14
C ALA A 634 -40.24 34.65 -23.47
N LEU A 635 -39.47 35.37 -22.64
CA LEU A 635 -38.02 35.48 -22.80
C LEU A 635 -37.35 34.10 -22.70
N VAL A 636 -37.60 33.35 -21.62
CA VAL A 636 -37.02 32.05 -21.38
C VAL A 636 -37.33 31.07 -22.51
N GLU A 637 -38.62 31.00 -22.93
CA GLU A 637 -39.03 30.14 -24.06
C GLU A 637 -38.26 30.54 -25.33
N LYS A 638 -38.31 31.80 -25.72
CA LYS A 638 -37.72 32.31 -26.98
C LYS A 638 -36.23 31.99 -27.06
N ILE A 639 -35.48 32.23 -25.99
CA ILE A 639 -34.01 32.03 -25.99
C ILE A 639 -33.66 30.56 -26.07
N ILE A 640 -34.23 29.73 -25.19
CA ILE A 640 -33.88 28.32 -25.13
C ILE A 640 -34.37 27.59 -26.40
N ASP A 641 -35.53 27.91 -26.92
CA ASP A 641 -36.02 27.32 -28.19
C ASP A 641 -35.14 27.69 -29.38
N SER A 642 -34.66 28.96 -29.43
CA SER A 642 -33.67 29.35 -30.44
C SER A 642 -32.39 28.55 -30.35
N GLN A 643 -31.88 28.31 -29.14
CA GLN A 643 -30.64 27.50 -28.94
C GLN A 643 -30.84 26.04 -29.36
N VAL A 644 -32.03 25.46 -29.09
CA VAL A 644 -32.40 24.11 -29.53
C VAL A 644 -32.51 24.03 -31.06
N GLN A 645 -33.17 25.02 -31.70
CA GLN A 645 -33.29 25.12 -33.14
C GLN A 645 -31.95 25.32 -33.85
N ASP A 646 -31.08 26.16 -33.28
CA ASP A 646 -29.72 26.39 -33.78
C ASP A 646 -28.82 25.15 -33.62
N GLY A 647 -29.29 24.12 -32.89
CA GLY A 647 -28.65 22.80 -32.78
C GLY A 647 -27.45 22.74 -31.82
N TYR A 648 -27.34 23.68 -30.87
CA TYR A 648 -26.23 23.72 -29.93
C TYR A 648 -26.13 22.50 -29.00
N PHE A 649 -27.26 21.80 -28.78
CA PHE A 649 -27.36 20.66 -27.86
C PHE A 649 -27.37 19.29 -28.56
N LYS A 650 -27.06 19.20 -29.86
CA LYS A 650 -27.10 17.94 -30.62
C LYS A 650 -26.14 16.87 -30.09
N GLU A 651 -24.98 17.27 -29.54
CA GLU A 651 -23.96 16.38 -28.99
C GLU A 651 -24.13 16.15 -27.47
N CYS A 652 -25.13 16.80 -26.86
CA CYS A 652 -25.39 16.77 -25.44
C CYS A 652 -26.42 15.69 -25.06
N PRO A 653 -26.18 14.91 -23.99
CA PRO A 653 -27.13 13.89 -23.51
C PRO A 653 -28.29 14.49 -22.71
N ILE A 654 -28.72 15.71 -23.05
CA ILE A 654 -29.87 16.39 -22.45
C ILE A 654 -31.17 16.00 -23.19
N THR A 655 -32.23 15.71 -22.46
CA THR A 655 -33.51 15.32 -23.05
C THR A 655 -34.46 16.54 -23.18
N PHE A 656 -35.45 16.46 -24.05
CA PHE A 656 -36.50 17.47 -24.11
C PHE A 656 -37.24 17.68 -22.78
N LYS A 657 -37.40 16.60 -21.99
CA LYS A 657 -37.94 16.68 -20.62
C LYS A 657 -37.04 17.48 -19.69
N ASP A 658 -35.71 17.26 -19.78
CA ASP A 658 -34.77 18.03 -19.01
C ASP A 658 -34.84 19.51 -19.37
N ILE A 659 -34.88 19.85 -20.67
CA ILE A 659 -34.96 21.24 -21.14
C ILE A 659 -36.26 21.89 -20.64
N ALA A 660 -37.41 21.23 -20.72
CA ALA A 660 -38.69 21.75 -20.19
C ALA A 660 -38.58 22.01 -18.66
N THR A 661 -37.93 21.12 -17.93
CA THR A 661 -37.69 21.30 -16.47
C THR A 661 -36.75 22.48 -16.19
N VAL A 662 -35.68 22.64 -16.98
CA VAL A 662 -34.74 23.77 -16.85
C VAL A 662 -35.45 25.09 -17.10
N LYS A 663 -36.29 25.20 -18.15
CA LYS A 663 -37.12 26.36 -18.44
C LYS A 663 -38.00 26.73 -17.24
N ALA A 664 -38.71 25.74 -16.67
CA ALA A 664 -39.58 25.97 -15.49
C ALA A 664 -38.79 26.51 -14.28
N VAL A 665 -37.63 25.95 -14.01
CA VAL A 665 -36.74 26.45 -12.93
C VAL A 665 -36.23 27.87 -13.18
N PHE A 666 -35.85 28.18 -14.41
CA PHE A 666 -35.34 29.52 -14.73
C PHE A 666 -36.49 30.57 -14.61
N LYS A 667 -37.70 30.28 -15.05
CA LYS A 667 -38.89 31.15 -14.85
C LYS A 667 -39.12 31.42 -13.35
N GLU A 668 -39.14 30.35 -12.54
CA GLU A 668 -39.35 30.46 -11.08
C GLU A 668 -38.24 31.32 -10.43
N LYS A 669 -36.99 31.06 -10.76
CA LYS A 669 -35.84 31.73 -10.12
C LYS A 669 -35.69 33.19 -10.56
N LEU A 670 -35.92 33.52 -11.85
CA LEU A 670 -35.86 34.88 -12.34
C LEU A 670 -36.95 35.76 -11.70
N LYS A 671 -38.16 35.23 -11.51
CA LYS A 671 -39.21 35.93 -10.74
C LYS A 671 -38.69 36.32 -9.33
N THR A 672 -38.01 35.38 -8.67
CA THR A 672 -37.50 35.64 -7.32
C THR A 672 -36.31 36.62 -7.31
N MET A 673 -35.47 36.58 -8.36
CA MET A 673 -34.29 37.45 -8.49
C MET A 673 -34.66 38.91 -8.72
N TYR A 674 -35.74 39.15 -9.50
CA TYR A 674 -36.18 40.49 -9.89
C TYR A 674 -37.43 40.97 -9.15
N HIS A 675 -37.78 40.32 -8.01
CA HIS A 675 -38.92 40.74 -7.20
C HIS A 675 -38.70 42.17 -6.68
N THR A 676 -39.51 43.13 -7.14
CA THR A 676 -39.50 44.53 -6.70
C THR A 676 -39.78 44.61 -5.22
N ARG A 677 -38.86 45.22 -4.46
CA ARG A 677 -39.12 45.57 -3.05
C ARG A 677 -40.28 46.59 -3.04
N ILE A 678 -41.26 46.39 -2.13
CA ILE A 678 -42.28 47.37 -1.84
C ILE A 678 -41.58 48.66 -1.43
N SER A 679 -41.84 49.76 -2.16
CA SER A 679 -41.37 51.07 -1.79
C SER A 679 -41.97 51.45 -0.43
N TYR A 680 -41.10 51.87 0.49
CA TYR A 680 -41.61 52.38 1.78
C TYR A 680 -42.43 53.66 1.52
N PRO A 681 -43.65 53.77 2.06
CA PRO A 681 -44.42 54.96 1.93
C PRO A 681 -43.71 56.12 2.60
N GLU A 682 -43.59 57.26 1.93
CA GLU A 682 -43.09 58.48 2.55
C GLU A 682 -44.15 59.01 3.54
N LEU A 683 -43.67 59.46 4.75
CA LEU A 683 -44.49 60.16 5.69
C LEU A 683 -44.98 61.47 5.05
N LYS A 684 -46.23 61.54 4.70
CA LYS A 684 -46.83 62.82 4.27
C LYS A 684 -46.74 63.75 5.49
N LYS A 685 -45.92 64.82 5.38
CA LYS A 685 -45.87 65.91 6.34
C LYS A 685 -47.15 66.71 6.31
#